data_c71f9c6a7f8a7950418596250485b2d4
#
_entry.id   c71f9c6a7f8a7950418596250485b2d4
#
_cell.length_a   1.000
_cell.length_b   1.000
_cell.length_c   1.000
_cell.angle_alpha   90.00
_cell.angle_beta   90.00
_cell.angle_gamma   90.00
#
_symmetry.space_group_name_H-M   'P 1'
#
loop_
_entity.id
_entity.type
_entity.pdbx_description
1 polymer ?
#
loop_
_entity_poly.entity_id
_entity_poly.type
_entity_poly.pdbx_seq_one_letter_code
_entity_poly.pdbx_strand_id
1 'polypeptide(L)'
;PADLPDLTAALPVEGVQGEGEDKMDATEEGLSGVVAGAVLRSSDEVDSIAGDKLEGSIREVETTDIDAEGHVTKQKVTGTLTLSNPSKDDRVYDVDAVMSDSGSTNLKGNVVSVEELEPGQEHVVDYTVSDRNMLMMTERFDTNPARDKERSLSLAMGAENTLSLELEVRNVASSALYDVVVTRPLPKGMNVTEVEHATVEDGTLSWDVGHMEAGATSTIVVRGTLSVSGKKPVSSGSATATYRADSALSTMTFEDLDAFCRGFAYMRSVEGERPDTWEVTAVFENRSSFAVDLVKLQARLKGSDELLFDFSDVNEDVAPHGEWRSESVSVASAEKPDLTWELSYTVLPRTSAKTEGTLTMAARDLEVVDGRVEKTYSKSKLHSYREQTVHAEIRITNTGSSEINLMRLTDDIPGIFHAVDTSTLKVKHGSQSLPPEQFKAEVSEGITLEGEHHSPDGAGHTLTLTIGRKGPIGMAPDEEVVVTYDLVAPDPSPQNERVDAPTRGEFSCERFGPVCERDVESAPSLRVVHHRRDFSAGKQALKVGGRGRYEVLILFENNGDTPLADVQLKDVIPPGYEMTECEVRANNSALEDVETTQETDATGTTVIWHLPSVGKAERIDVAYMIKGDGEIDTDLLNTFHGAVFGEEIEDDDVEPEAPVESAEVAEDDESVPAMKFRDDVLDRVMDAHGIDSEHRDAFIAHASSFDHDGNNYLKKQELEDAAAAWNEAHNEAPDTSEEAEEAEEAEE
;
A
#
# COMPACT_ATOMS: atom_id res chain seq x y z
N PRO A 1 9.57 -26.17 42.67
CA PRO A 1 8.53 -26.33 43.61
C PRO A 1 8.94 -25.59 44.89
N ALA A 2 8.40 -24.45 45.08
CA ALA A 2 8.49 -23.69 46.32
C ALA A 2 7.03 -23.39 46.70
N ASP A 3 6.73 -23.86 47.93
CA ASP A 3 5.44 -23.75 48.57
C ASP A 3 4.90 -22.32 48.57
N LEU A 4 3.72 -22.14 48.03
CA LEU A 4 2.89 -20.94 48.26
C LEU A 4 2.17 -21.14 49.60
N PRO A 5 2.14 -20.12 50.48
CA PRO A 5 1.39 -20.23 51.72
C PRO A 5 -0.10 -20.15 51.47
N ASP A 6 -0.81 -21.03 52.15
CA ASP A 6 -2.26 -21.09 52.27
C ASP A 6 -2.77 -19.82 52.94
N LEU A 7 -3.53 -18.99 52.19
CA LEU A 7 -4.18 -17.74 52.63
C LEU A 7 -5.67 -17.97 52.90
N THR A 8 -6.03 -19.02 53.59
CA THR A 8 -7.34 -19.15 54.22
C THR A 8 -7.27 -18.80 55.72
N ALA A 9 -6.99 -17.55 56.03
CA ALA A 9 -7.23 -17.00 57.32
C ALA A 9 -8.11 -15.76 57.17
N ALA A 10 -9.38 -15.97 57.35
CA ALA A 10 -10.33 -14.88 57.50
C ALA A 10 -9.89 -13.99 58.65
N LEU A 11 -9.57 -12.75 58.39
CA LEU A 11 -9.42 -11.71 59.40
C LEU A 11 -10.82 -11.29 59.87
N PRO A 12 -11.05 -11.14 61.17
CA PRO A 12 -12.32 -10.64 61.65
C PRO A 12 -12.45 -9.16 61.20
N VAL A 13 -13.48 -8.86 60.45
CA VAL A 13 -13.90 -7.49 60.17
C VAL A 13 -14.49 -6.90 61.44
N GLU A 14 -13.74 -5.97 62.09
CA GLU A 14 -14.32 -5.14 63.15
C GLU A 14 -15.38 -4.28 62.52
N GLY A 15 -16.64 -4.45 62.94
CA GLY A 15 -17.76 -3.68 62.50
C GLY A 15 -17.55 -2.21 62.83
N VAL A 16 -17.63 -1.36 61.79
CA VAL A 16 -17.76 0.08 61.95
C VAL A 16 -19.18 0.33 62.51
N GLN A 17 -19.25 0.66 63.79
CA GLN A 17 -20.47 1.25 64.37
C GLN A 17 -20.63 2.65 63.78
N GLY A 18 -21.50 2.79 62.78
CA GLY A 18 -22.04 4.10 62.39
C GLY A 18 -23.20 4.40 63.30
N GLU A 19 -23.02 5.37 64.21
CA GLU A 19 -24.12 6.05 64.85
C GLU A 19 -24.90 6.84 63.80
N GLY A 20 -25.90 6.23 63.19
CA GLY A 20 -26.88 6.93 62.34
C GLY A 20 -28.03 7.44 63.22
N GLU A 21 -27.97 8.74 63.54
CA GLU A 21 -29.14 9.45 64.05
C GLU A 21 -30.26 9.43 63.01
N ASP A 22 -31.44 8.98 63.44
CA ASP A 22 -32.79 9.20 62.88
C ASP A 22 -32.88 9.52 61.37
N LYS A 23 -32.83 8.54 60.53
CA LYS A 23 -33.16 8.66 59.13
C LYS A 23 -34.26 7.72 58.63
N MET A 24 -35.02 7.16 59.53
CA MET A 24 -36.29 6.51 59.18
C MET A 24 -37.43 7.46 59.42
N ASP A 25 -37.79 8.25 58.41
CA ASP A 25 -39.11 8.90 58.37
C ASP A 25 -40.14 7.88 57.99
N ALA A 26 -40.38 7.04 58.85
CA ALA A 26 -41.51 6.17 58.69
C ALA A 26 -42.20 6.05 60.00
N THR A 27 -42.78 7.11 60.45
CA THR A 27 -44.03 7.00 61.17
C THR A 27 -44.19 5.74 61.97
N GLU A 28 -43.26 5.32 62.82
CA GLU A 28 -43.56 4.42 63.91
C GLU A 28 -42.39 4.39 64.88
N GLU A 29 -42.68 4.80 66.07
CA GLU A 29 -41.77 5.03 67.18
C GLU A 29 -40.82 3.87 67.43
N GLY A 30 -39.55 4.09 67.33
CA GLY A 30 -38.55 3.31 68.03
C GLY A 30 -37.77 2.23 67.28
N LEU A 31 -37.71 2.23 65.98
CA LEU A 31 -36.88 1.29 65.17
C LEU A 31 -35.60 1.97 64.68
N SER A 32 -34.45 1.68 65.27
CA SER A 32 -33.18 1.97 64.64
C SER A 32 -32.76 0.74 63.84
N GLY A 33 -32.87 0.85 62.52
CA GLY A 33 -32.29 -0.17 61.62
C GLY A 33 -30.79 -0.03 61.55
N VAL A 34 -30.02 -1.05 61.80
CA VAL A 34 -28.60 -1.13 61.50
C VAL A 34 -28.48 -1.85 60.18
N VAL A 35 -27.79 -1.26 59.20
CA VAL A 35 -27.50 -1.92 57.95
C VAL A 35 -26.52 -3.04 58.21
N ALA A 36 -26.82 -4.23 57.79
CA ALA A 36 -25.85 -5.32 57.68
C ALA A 36 -25.61 -5.54 56.20
N GLY A 37 -24.36 -5.77 55.81
CA GLY A 37 -24.00 -6.02 54.43
C GLY A 37 -24.81 -7.14 53.80
N ALA A 38 -25.38 -6.88 52.63
CA ALA A 38 -26.13 -7.89 51.91
C ALA A 38 -25.22 -9.01 51.46
N VAL A 39 -25.65 -10.24 51.69
CA VAL A 39 -24.95 -11.41 51.11
C VAL A 39 -25.30 -11.43 49.62
N LEU A 40 -24.33 -11.09 48.77
CA LEU A 40 -24.48 -11.25 47.31
C LEU A 40 -24.63 -12.73 46.97
N ARG A 41 -25.77 -13.08 46.40
CA ARG A 41 -26.09 -14.42 45.93
C ARG A 41 -25.88 -14.53 44.44
N SER A 42 -25.76 -15.75 43.90
CA SER A 42 -25.72 -15.97 42.47
C SER A 42 -27.02 -15.46 41.79
N SER A 43 -26.91 -15.03 40.53
CA SER A 43 -28.10 -14.53 39.79
C SER A 43 -29.20 -15.57 39.73
N ASP A 44 -28.89 -16.85 39.57
CA ASP A 44 -29.87 -17.93 39.49
C ASP A 44 -30.61 -18.13 40.82
N GLU A 45 -29.93 -17.98 41.95
CA GLU A 45 -30.55 -18.01 43.28
C GLU A 45 -31.51 -16.83 43.49
N VAL A 46 -31.03 -15.62 43.19
CA VAL A 46 -31.81 -14.38 43.32
C VAL A 46 -33.04 -14.41 42.42
N ASP A 47 -32.92 -14.90 41.19
CA ASP A 47 -34.03 -15.01 40.23
C ASP A 47 -35.11 -16.01 40.67
N SER A 48 -34.74 -17.01 41.52
CA SER A 48 -35.69 -17.99 42.08
C SER A 48 -36.56 -17.43 43.21
N ILE A 49 -36.17 -16.33 43.87
CA ILE A 49 -36.86 -15.71 44.99
C ILE A 49 -37.92 -14.74 44.44
N ALA A 50 -39.16 -14.82 44.97
CA ALA A 50 -40.23 -13.95 44.54
C ALA A 50 -40.08 -12.54 45.11
N GLY A 51 -40.48 -11.52 44.34
CA GLY A 51 -40.45 -10.11 44.72
C GLY A 51 -39.49 -9.27 43.89
N ASP A 52 -39.61 -7.94 44.00
CA ASP A 52 -38.70 -6.99 43.39
C ASP A 52 -37.31 -7.09 44.06
N LYS A 53 -36.25 -6.75 43.37
CA LYS A 53 -34.87 -6.71 43.86
C LYS A 53 -34.25 -5.37 43.52
N LEU A 54 -33.34 -4.89 44.32
CA LEU A 54 -32.52 -3.74 43.95
C LEU A 54 -31.56 -4.16 42.84
N GLU A 55 -31.60 -3.51 41.69
CA GLU A 55 -30.74 -3.86 40.58
C GLU A 55 -29.47 -2.99 40.59
N GLY A 56 -28.28 -3.64 40.58
CA GLY A 56 -26.99 -3.05 40.36
C GLY A 56 -26.39 -3.56 39.06
N SER A 57 -26.08 -2.67 38.14
CA SER A 57 -25.45 -3.08 36.87
C SER A 57 -24.21 -2.28 36.53
N ILE A 58 -23.20 -2.96 35.99
CA ILE A 58 -22.00 -2.38 35.43
C ILE A 58 -22.04 -2.69 33.94
N ARG A 59 -21.99 -1.64 33.11
CA ARG A 59 -21.84 -1.78 31.67
C ARG A 59 -20.62 -1.03 31.18
N GLU A 60 -19.71 -1.72 30.51
CA GLU A 60 -18.50 -1.13 29.96
C GLU A 60 -18.47 -1.29 28.44
N VAL A 61 -17.98 -0.25 27.76
CA VAL A 61 -17.79 -0.25 26.31
C VAL A 61 -16.34 0.09 26.02
N GLU A 62 -15.64 -0.85 25.38
CA GLU A 62 -14.27 -0.71 24.93
C GLU A 62 -14.21 -0.36 23.45
N THR A 63 -13.38 0.62 23.10
CA THR A 63 -12.96 0.88 21.73
C THR A 63 -11.44 1.02 21.72
N THR A 64 -10.77 0.10 21.06
CA THR A 64 -9.30 0.01 21.01
C THR A 64 -8.83 0.00 19.58
N ASP A 65 -7.92 0.93 19.25
CA ASP A 65 -7.20 0.97 17.98
C ASP A 65 -5.79 0.41 18.18
N ILE A 66 -5.39 -0.52 17.32
CA ILE A 66 -4.04 -1.13 17.31
C ILE A 66 -3.36 -0.89 15.96
N ASP A 67 -2.03 -0.87 15.95
CA ASP A 67 -1.27 -0.85 14.70
C ASP A 67 -1.30 -2.23 14.00
N ALA A 68 -0.69 -2.31 12.83
CA ALA A 68 -0.62 -3.56 12.06
C ALA A 68 0.24 -4.65 12.74
N GLU A 69 1.04 -4.31 13.73
CA GLU A 69 1.87 -5.19 14.57
C GLU A 69 1.15 -5.66 15.84
N GLY A 70 -0.05 -5.10 16.13
CA GLY A 70 -0.87 -5.45 17.30
C GLY A 70 -0.62 -4.61 18.55
N HIS A 71 0.12 -3.50 18.46
CA HIS A 71 0.33 -2.59 19.58
C HIS A 71 -0.81 -1.57 19.68
N VAL A 72 -1.28 -1.33 20.91
CA VAL A 72 -2.34 -0.36 21.16
C VAL A 72 -1.85 1.06 20.84
N THR A 73 -2.53 1.72 19.92
CA THR A 73 -2.25 3.12 19.53
C THR A 73 -3.21 4.09 20.20
N LYS A 74 -4.45 3.66 20.43
CA LYS A 74 -5.49 4.43 21.11
C LYS A 74 -6.46 3.51 21.79
N GLN A 75 -6.90 3.88 23.00
CA GLN A 75 -7.92 3.17 23.73
C GLN A 75 -8.88 4.15 24.40
N LYS A 76 -10.15 3.81 24.36
CA LYS A 76 -11.20 4.50 25.10
C LYS A 76 -12.11 3.45 25.70
N VAL A 77 -12.21 3.44 27.01
CA VAL A 77 -13.15 2.59 27.75
C VAL A 77 -14.05 3.50 28.58
N THR A 78 -15.34 3.39 28.38
CA THR A 78 -16.38 4.09 29.16
C THR A 78 -17.21 3.06 29.90
N GLY A 79 -17.39 3.29 31.17
CA GLY A 79 -18.24 2.48 32.05
C GLY A 79 -19.42 3.29 32.56
N THR A 80 -20.50 2.59 32.76
CA THR A 80 -21.71 3.12 33.41
C THR A 80 -22.11 2.16 34.51
N LEU A 81 -22.17 2.67 35.73
CA LEU A 81 -22.73 1.97 36.89
C LEU A 81 -24.16 2.49 37.09
N THR A 82 -25.12 1.58 37.13
CA THR A 82 -26.52 1.91 37.33
C THR A 82 -27.09 1.19 38.55
N LEU A 83 -27.70 1.94 39.47
CA LEU A 83 -28.51 1.43 40.57
C LEU A 83 -29.94 1.71 40.23
N SER A 84 -30.81 0.68 40.18
CA SER A 84 -32.19 0.82 39.71
C SER A 84 -33.19 0.22 40.69
N ASN A 85 -34.25 0.98 40.96
CA ASN A 85 -35.39 0.50 41.67
C ASN A 85 -36.48 0.05 40.67
N PRO A 86 -36.68 -1.25 40.43
CA PRO A 86 -37.66 -1.75 39.47
C PRO A 86 -39.10 -1.77 40.00
N SER A 87 -39.30 -1.53 41.33
CA SER A 87 -40.64 -1.51 41.94
C SER A 87 -41.52 -0.40 41.32
N LYS A 88 -42.80 -0.64 41.24
CA LYS A 88 -43.80 0.34 40.77
C LYS A 88 -44.38 1.16 41.89
N ASP A 89 -44.35 0.64 43.12
CA ASP A 89 -45.12 1.17 44.25
C ASP A 89 -44.21 1.56 45.44
N ASP A 90 -43.05 0.91 45.60
CA ASP A 90 -42.22 1.07 46.79
C ASP A 90 -40.90 1.76 46.47
N ARG A 91 -40.45 2.60 47.39
CA ARG A 91 -39.17 3.30 47.41
C ARG A 91 -38.12 2.47 48.12
N VAL A 92 -36.87 2.68 47.78
CA VAL A 92 -35.73 2.22 48.56
C VAL A 92 -34.90 3.40 49.04
N TYR A 93 -34.31 3.28 50.21
CA TYR A 93 -33.59 4.34 50.90
C TYR A 93 -32.21 3.88 51.29
N ASP A 94 -31.32 4.85 51.51
CA ASP A 94 -29.92 4.63 51.95
C ASP A 94 -29.25 3.51 51.14
N VAL A 95 -29.27 3.67 49.80
CA VAL A 95 -28.68 2.70 48.88
C VAL A 95 -27.17 2.90 48.88
N ASP A 96 -26.41 1.92 49.39
CA ASP A 96 -24.95 1.91 49.38
C ASP A 96 -24.44 0.76 48.53
N ALA A 97 -23.72 1.08 47.45
CA ALA A 97 -23.05 0.12 46.61
C ALA A 97 -21.52 0.19 46.87
N VAL A 98 -20.97 -0.87 47.40
CA VAL A 98 -19.53 -1.00 47.64
C VAL A 98 -18.93 -1.78 46.49
N MET A 99 -17.88 -1.22 45.87
CA MET A 99 -17.23 -1.77 44.68
C MET A 99 -15.84 -2.27 45.03
N SER A 100 -15.47 -3.45 44.51
CA SER A 100 -14.07 -3.88 44.51
C SER A 100 -13.32 -3.27 43.32
N ASP A 101 -12.00 -3.27 43.40
CA ASP A 101 -11.08 -2.94 42.27
C ASP A 101 -11.42 -1.66 41.49
N SER A 102 -12.04 -0.66 42.14
CA SER A 102 -12.34 0.63 41.51
C SER A 102 -11.10 1.43 41.09
N GLY A 103 -9.90 1.01 41.50
CA GLY A 103 -8.64 1.70 41.24
C GLY A 103 -8.22 1.82 39.77
N SER A 104 -8.76 1.00 38.89
CA SER A 104 -8.55 1.10 37.43
C SER A 104 -9.50 2.12 36.76
N THR A 105 -10.40 2.72 37.54
CA THR A 105 -11.39 3.68 37.08
C THR A 105 -11.08 5.09 37.61
N ASN A 106 -11.76 6.09 37.09
CA ASN A 106 -11.70 7.48 37.59
C ASN A 106 -12.76 7.79 38.69
N LEU A 107 -13.38 6.77 39.25
CA LEU A 107 -14.32 6.95 40.36
C LEU A 107 -13.60 7.54 41.60
N LYS A 108 -14.30 8.38 42.37
CA LYS A 108 -13.74 9.07 43.54
C LYS A 108 -13.69 8.22 44.80
N GLY A 109 -13.82 6.92 44.68
CA GLY A 109 -13.84 6.00 45.80
C GLY A 109 -14.45 4.67 45.34
N ASN A 110 -14.63 3.78 46.30
CA ASN A 110 -15.23 2.46 46.07
C ASN A 110 -16.67 2.35 46.52
N VAL A 111 -17.30 3.46 47.01
CA VAL A 111 -18.69 3.47 47.46
C VAL A 111 -19.49 4.49 46.65
N VAL A 112 -20.63 4.04 46.16
CA VAL A 112 -21.67 4.90 45.53
C VAL A 112 -22.89 4.88 46.43
N SER A 113 -23.24 6.04 47.02
CA SER A 113 -24.36 6.21 47.95
C SER A 113 -25.46 7.01 47.33
N VAL A 114 -26.71 6.58 47.50
CA VAL A 114 -27.92 7.26 47.05
C VAL A 114 -28.93 7.31 48.19
N GLU A 115 -29.37 8.50 48.59
CA GLU A 115 -30.27 8.65 49.72
C GLU A 115 -31.65 8.01 49.49
N GLU A 116 -32.16 8.10 48.29
CA GLU A 116 -33.49 7.57 47.94
C GLU A 116 -33.58 7.23 46.44
N LEU A 117 -34.23 6.14 46.09
CA LEU A 117 -34.65 5.82 44.72
C LEU A 117 -36.17 5.65 44.71
N GLU A 118 -36.87 6.53 43.98
CA GLU A 118 -38.31 6.45 43.75
C GLU A 118 -38.66 5.19 42.90
N PRO A 119 -39.95 4.78 42.91
CA PRO A 119 -40.39 3.69 42.04
C PRO A 119 -40.03 3.93 40.56
N GLY A 120 -39.33 2.97 39.96
CA GLY A 120 -38.83 3.04 38.58
C GLY A 120 -37.67 4.00 38.33
N GLN A 121 -37.07 4.57 39.39
CA GLN A 121 -35.96 5.50 39.29
C GLN A 121 -34.63 4.74 39.14
N GLU A 122 -33.70 5.34 38.35
CA GLU A 122 -32.34 4.89 38.18
C GLU A 122 -31.34 5.98 38.61
N HIS A 123 -30.28 5.59 39.27
CA HIS A 123 -29.10 6.42 39.53
C HIS A 123 -27.95 5.93 38.69
N VAL A 124 -27.41 6.83 37.83
CA VAL A 124 -26.39 6.48 36.83
C VAL A 124 -25.11 7.23 37.16
N VAL A 125 -23.98 6.48 37.19
CA VAL A 125 -22.66 7.04 37.39
C VAL A 125 -21.79 6.62 36.23
N ASP A 126 -21.34 7.59 35.40
CA ASP A 126 -20.41 7.35 34.31
C ASP A 126 -18.97 7.41 34.81
N TYR A 127 -18.13 6.53 34.27
CA TYR A 127 -16.71 6.47 34.57
C TYR A 127 -15.89 6.07 33.34
N THR A 128 -14.57 6.16 33.46
CA THR A 128 -13.61 5.70 32.45
C THR A 128 -12.64 4.70 33.05
N VAL A 129 -12.17 3.77 32.24
CA VAL A 129 -11.19 2.75 32.63
C VAL A 129 -9.87 2.99 31.86
N SER A 130 -8.73 2.71 32.50
CA SER A 130 -7.41 2.88 31.92
C SER A 130 -6.70 1.56 31.74
N ASP A 131 -5.96 1.44 30.61
CA ASP A 131 -4.92 0.45 30.36
C ASP A 131 -5.33 -1.04 30.49
N ARG A 132 -6.53 -1.39 30.06
CA ARG A 132 -7.00 -2.78 30.09
C ARG A 132 -7.65 -3.21 28.79
N ASN A 133 -7.30 -4.40 28.33
CA ASN A 133 -7.88 -5.10 27.17
C ASN A 133 -8.40 -6.46 27.60
N MET A 134 -9.49 -6.92 26.98
CA MET A 134 -9.94 -8.32 27.11
C MET A 134 -9.52 -9.18 25.93
N LEU A 135 -9.43 -8.59 24.74
CA LEU A 135 -9.06 -9.26 23.50
C LEU A 135 -7.78 -8.66 22.94
N MET A 136 -6.88 -9.51 22.46
CA MET A 136 -5.74 -9.13 21.62
C MET A 136 -5.91 -9.73 20.24
N MET A 137 -5.49 -9.00 19.21
CA MET A 137 -5.45 -9.46 17.83
C MET A 137 -4.10 -9.19 17.24
N THR A 138 -3.53 -10.17 16.53
CA THR A 138 -2.28 -10.05 15.78
C THR A 138 -2.45 -10.55 14.37
N GLU A 139 -1.74 -9.93 13.43
CA GLU A 139 -1.75 -10.29 12.02
C GLU A 139 -0.35 -10.65 11.54
N ARG A 140 -0.27 -11.72 10.77
CA ARG A 140 0.93 -12.12 10.05
C ARG A 140 0.62 -12.20 8.57
N PHE A 141 1.19 -11.30 7.80
CA PHE A 141 1.05 -11.25 6.36
C PHE A 141 2.34 -11.73 5.68
N ASP A 142 2.21 -12.51 4.59
CA ASP A 142 3.34 -12.97 3.80
C ASP A 142 2.94 -13.03 2.31
N THR A 143 3.70 -12.35 1.46
CA THR A 143 3.49 -12.28 0.02
C THR A 143 4.29 -13.33 -0.77
N ASN A 144 5.05 -14.19 -0.08
CA ASN A 144 5.74 -15.33 -0.67
C ASN A 144 5.84 -16.54 0.29
N PRO A 145 4.70 -17.10 0.74
CA PRO A 145 4.66 -18.16 1.76
C PRO A 145 5.34 -19.47 1.35
N ALA A 146 5.63 -19.66 0.06
CA ALA A 146 6.37 -20.83 -0.42
C ALA A 146 7.85 -20.85 0.02
N ARG A 147 8.38 -19.69 0.43
CA ARG A 147 9.74 -19.52 0.91
C ARG A 147 9.78 -19.28 2.43
N ASP A 148 9.66 -20.33 3.16
CA ASP A 148 9.58 -20.41 4.63
C ASP A 148 10.85 -19.93 5.38
N LYS A 149 11.41 -18.76 5.06
CA LYS A 149 12.62 -18.25 5.74
C LYS A 149 12.47 -16.85 6.30
N GLU A 150 11.95 -15.93 5.52
CA GLU A 150 11.73 -14.53 5.91
C GLU A 150 10.41 -14.09 5.27
N ARG A 151 9.60 -13.35 6.00
CA ARG A 151 8.35 -12.82 5.48
C ARG A 151 8.60 -11.71 4.48
N SER A 152 7.75 -11.65 3.50
CA SER A 152 7.73 -10.60 2.51
C SER A 152 6.43 -9.81 2.62
N LEU A 153 6.51 -8.49 2.42
CA LEU A 153 5.36 -7.59 2.39
C LEU A 153 5.24 -6.85 1.05
N SER A 154 6.16 -7.09 0.12
CA SER A 154 6.13 -6.51 -1.22
C SER A 154 5.40 -7.40 -2.21
N LEU A 155 4.86 -6.80 -3.28
CA LEU A 155 4.21 -7.46 -4.39
C LEU A 155 5.01 -7.21 -5.67
N ALA A 156 5.19 -8.23 -6.49
CA ALA A 156 5.82 -8.09 -7.79
C ALA A 156 4.80 -7.68 -8.86
N MET A 157 5.06 -6.58 -9.54
CA MET A 157 4.23 -6.11 -10.63
C MET A 157 4.29 -7.06 -11.83
N GLY A 158 3.11 -7.40 -12.38
CA GLY A 158 3.00 -8.27 -13.56
C GLY A 158 3.22 -9.75 -13.29
N ALA A 159 3.46 -10.16 -12.02
CA ALA A 159 3.51 -11.55 -11.59
C ALA A 159 2.24 -11.94 -10.82
N GLU A 160 1.96 -13.23 -10.72
CA GLU A 160 0.97 -13.76 -9.80
C GLU A 160 1.62 -13.94 -8.43
N ASN A 161 1.29 -13.06 -7.48
CA ASN A 161 1.79 -13.11 -6.12
C ASN A 161 0.95 -14.09 -5.29
N THR A 162 1.58 -14.98 -4.55
CA THR A 162 0.90 -15.87 -3.60
C THR A 162 0.87 -15.20 -2.24
N LEU A 163 -0.30 -15.14 -1.61
CA LEU A 163 -0.52 -14.46 -0.34
C LEU A 163 -0.92 -15.43 0.75
N SER A 164 -0.41 -15.22 1.96
CA SER A 164 -0.88 -15.88 3.18
C SER A 164 -1.13 -14.83 4.26
N LEU A 165 -2.32 -14.83 4.80
CA LEU A 165 -2.74 -14.00 5.92
C LEU A 165 -3.09 -14.92 7.09
N GLU A 166 -2.39 -14.80 8.21
CA GLU A 166 -2.68 -15.48 9.47
C GLU A 166 -3.19 -14.44 10.47
N LEU A 167 -4.41 -14.61 10.94
CA LEU A 167 -5.00 -13.81 12.01
C LEU A 167 -5.08 -14.64 13.28
N GLU A 168 -4.59 -14.10 14.38
CA GLU A 168 -4.66 -14.70 15.70
C GLU A 168 -5.43 -13.76 16.64
N VAL A 169 -6.43 -14.29 17.34
CA VAL A 169 -7.11 -13.61 18.44
C VAL A 169 -6.90 -14.36 19.72
N ARG A 170 -6.66 -13.63 20.81
CA ARG A 170 -6.40 -14.19 22.14
C ARG A 170 -7.24 -13.49 23.20
N ASN A 171 -8.01 -14.27 23.95
CA ASN A 171 -8.65 -13.78 25.16
C ASN A 171 -7.59 -13.60 26.26
N VAL A 172 -7.36 -12.37 26.70
CA VAL A 172 -6.41 -12.04 27.77
C VAL A 172 -7.10 -11.69 29.07
N ALA A 173 -8.44 -11.74 29.10
CA ALA A 173 -9.23 -11.56 30.30
C ALA A 173 -9.21 -12.82 31.19
N SER A 174 -9.60 -12.66 32.44
CA SER A 174 -9.83 -13.75 33.40
C SER A 174 -11.19 -14.44 33.24
N SER A 175 -12.07 -13.91 32.38
CA SER A 175 -13.41 -14.40 32.08
C SER A 175 -13.53 -14.85 30.62
N ALA A 176 -14.57 -15.61 30.32
CA ALA A 176 -14.90 -15.99 28.97
C ALA A 176 -15.40 -14.81 28.14
N LEU A 177 -15.13 -14.82 26.83
CA LEU A 177 -15.68 -13.91 25.84
C LEU A 177 -16.69 -14.64 24.96
N TYR A 178 -17.72 -13.95 24.55
CA TYR A 178 -18.82 -14.46 23.75
C TYR A 178 -18.97 -13.62 22.48
N ASP A 179 -19.56 -14.22 21.43
CA ASP A 179 -19.85 -13.57 20.15
C ASP A 179 -18.62 -12.88 19.58
N VAL A 180 -17.46 -13.52 19.70
CA VAL A 180 -16.21 -12.99 19.13
C VAL A 180 -16.27 -13.13 17.61
N VAL A 181 -16.35 -12.00 16.90
CA VAL A 181 -16.39 -11.95 15.44
C VAL A 181 -15.28 -11.07 14.93
N VAL A 182 -14.52 -11.56 13.95
CA VAL A 182 -13.45 -10.82 13.29
C VAL A 182 -13.83 -10.57 11.85
N THR A 183 -13.76 -9.31 11.41
CA THR A 183 -13.91 -8.92 10.01
C THR A 183 -12.62 -8.32 9.49
N ARG A 184 -12.18 -8.75 8.29
CA ARG A 184 -10.93 -8.31 7.69
C ARG A 184 -11.11 -8.07 6.21
N PRO A 185 -11.15 -6.81 5.73
CA PRO A 185 -11.07 -6.54 4.31
C PRO A 185 -9.74 -7.04 3.74
N LEU A 186 -9.80 -7.88 2.72
CA LEU A 186 -8.64 -8.45 2.05
C LEU A 186 -8.08 -7.45 1.02
N PRO A 187 -6.81 -7.58 0.59
CA PRO A 187 -6.23 -6.76 -0.46
C PRO A 187 -7.12 -6.75 -1.71
N LYS A 188 -7.36 -5.58 -2.28
CA LYS A 188 -8.23 -5.42 -3.44
C LYS A 188 -7.75 -6.28 -4.61
N GLY A 189 -8.63 -7.16 -5.11
CA GLY A 189 -8.33 -8.06 -6.22
C GLY A 189 -7.70 -9.39 -5.80
N MET A 190 -7.55 -9.65 -4.51
CA MET A 190 -7.11 -10.96 -4.01
C MET A 190 -8.14 -12.05 -4.35
N ASN A 191 -7.68 -13.09 -5.01
CA ASN A 191 -8.45 -14.31 -5.25
C ASN A 191 -8.14 -15.33 -4.16
N VAL A 192 -9.09 -15.58 -3.26
CA VAL A 192 -8.92 -16.53 -2.14
C VAL A 192 -8.98 -17.95 -2.68
N THR A 193 -7.95 -18.73 -2.42
CA THR A 193 -7.83 -20.14 -2.82
C THR A 193 -8.11 -21.11 -1.69
N GLU A 194 -7.83 -20.71 -0.44
CA GLU A 194 -7.99 -21.55 0.75
C GLU A 194 -8.39 -20.68 1.95
N VAL A 195 -9.49 -21.05 2.58
CA VAL A 195 -9.92 -20.53 3.88
C VAL A 195 -10.77 -21.61 4.58
N GLU A 196 -10.50 -21.85 5.85
CA GLU A 196 -11.28 -22.77 6.69
C GLU A 196 -11.95 -21.98 7.81
N HIS A 197 -13.17 -22.39 8.20
CA HIS A 197 -13.92 -21.82 9.33
C HIS A 197 -14.27 -20.34 9.27
N ALA A 198 -14.28 -19.75 8.06
CA ALA A 198 -14.73 -18.37 7.83
C ALA A 198 -15.37 -18.23 6.44
N THR A 199 -16.04 -17.12 6.21
CA THR A 199 -16.62 -16.75 4.92
C THR A 199 -15.89 -15.54 4.33
N VAL A 200 -15.83 -15.49 3.00
CA VAL A 200 -15.32 -14.33 2.29
C VAL A 200 -16.41 -13.84 1.35
N GLU A 201 -16.91 -12.65 1.57
CA GLU A 201 -17.93 -12.00 0.77
C GLU A 201 -17.46 -10.58 0.41
N ASP A 202 -17.60 -10.19 -0.84
CA ASP A 202 -17.19 -8.87 -1.35
C ASP A 202 -15.77 -8.45 -0.95
N GLY A 203 -14.83 -9.41 -0.95
CA GLY A 203 -13.44 -9.16 -0.56
C GLY A 203 -13.22 -8.94 0.94
N THR A 204 -14.20 -9.24 1.78
CA THR A 204 -14.09 -9.15 3.24
C THR A 204 -14.18 -10.55 3.85
N LEU A 205 -13.17 -10.90 4.64
CA LEU A 205 -13.19 -12.09 5.50
C LEU A 205 -14.08 -11.81 6.71
N SER A 206 -15.00 -12.73 7.01
CA SER A 206 -15.79 -12.75 8.24
C SER A 206 -15.54 -14.08 8.96
N TRP A 207 -14.96 -14.00 10.13
CA TRP A 207 -14.59 -15.12 10.97
C TRP A 207 -15.35 -15.07 12.28
N ASP A 208 -16.31 -16.00 12.45
CA ASP A 208 -17.04 -16.21 13.70
C ASP A 208 -16.23 -17.15 14.60
N VAL A 209 -15.55 -16.59 15.58
CA VAL A 209 -14.79 -17.33 16.60
C VAL A 209 -15.73 -17.86 17.68
N GLY A 210 -16.85 -17.14 17.94
CA GLY A 210 -17.86 -17.50 18.91
C GLY A 210 -17.42 -17.33 20.35
N HIS A 211 -17.36 -18.43 21.11
CA HIS A 211 -17.00 -18.47 22.52
C HIS A 211 -15.49 -18.71 22.72
N MET A 212 -14.87 -17.91 23.59
CA MET A 212 -13.45 -18.04 23.97
C MET A 212 -13.29 -18.08 25.48
N GLU A 213 -12.82 -19.22 26.02
CA GLU A 213 -12.45 -19.32 27.43
C GLU A 213 -11.31 -18.38 27.81
N ALA A 214 -11.16 -18.09 29.09
CA ALA A 214 -10.05 -17.29 29.62
C ALA A 214 -8.70 -17.84 29.17
N GLY A 215 -7.86 -17.00 28.54
CA GLY A 215 -6.54 -17.36 28.04
C GLY A 215 -6.55 -18.16 26.71
N ALA A 216 -7.72 -18.45 26.13
CA ALA A 216 -7.83 -19.15 24.86
C ALA A 216 -7.28 -18.34 23.71
N THR A 217 -6.72 -19.03 22.71
CA THR A 217 -6.22 -18.46 21.45
C THR A 217 -6.89 -19.18 20.29
N SER A 218 -7.33 -18.43 19.30
CA SER A 218 -7.85 -18.94 18.04
C SER A 218 -7.08 -18.33 16.88
N THR A 219 -6.82 -19.12 15.84
CA THR A 219 -6.04 -18.71 14.67
C THR A 219 -6.75 -19.14 13.40
N ILE A 220 -6.73 -18.27 12.38
CA ILE A 220 -7.19 -18.57 11.04
C ILE A 220 -6.12 -18.22 10.01
N VAL A 221 -6.02 -19.04 8.96
CA VAL A 221 -5.13 -18.80 7.83
C VAL A 221 -5.95 -18.67 6.56
N VAL A 222 -5.72 -17.59 5.83
CA VAL A 222 -6.32 -17.34 4.51
C VAL A 222 -5.20 -17.31 3.48
N ARG A 223 -5.35 -18.11 2.42
CA ARG A 223 -4.41 -18.12 1.29
C ARG A 223 -5.10 -17.70 0.01
N GLY A 224 -4.33 -17.07 -0.86
CA GLY A 224 -4.84 -16.61 -2.13
C GLY A 224 -3.74 -16.17 -3.08
N THR A 225 -4.16 -15.66 -4.23
CA THR A 225 -3.28 -15.07 -5.23
C THR A 225 -3.73 -13.66 -5.56
N LEU A 226 -2.77 -12.81 -5.94
CA LEU A 226 -3.01 -11.43 -6.33
C LEU A 226 -2.12 -11.05 -7.51
N SER A 227 -2.74 -10.61 -8.61
CA SER A 227 -2.05 -10.02 -9.75
C SER A 227 -2.16 -8.50 -9.67
N VAL A 228 -1.00 -7.83 -9.70
CA VAL A 228 -0.91 -6.37 -9.60
C VAL A 228 -0.66 -5.77 -10.97
N SER A 229 -1.50 -4.82 -11.37
CA SER A 229 -1.36 -4.06 -12.63
C SER A 229 -1.04 -2.58 -12.42
N GLY A 230 -1.11 -2.10 -11.18
CA GLY A 230 -0.82 -0.70 -10.81
C GLY A 230 0.43 -0.57 -9.97
N LYS A 231 1.08 0.58 -10.02
CA LYS A 231 2.34 0.89 -9.31
C LYS A 231 2.13 1.39 -7.88
N LYS A 232 0.88 1.72 -7.49
CA LYS A 232 0.53 2.23 -6.16
C LYS A 232 0.43 1.08 -5.16
N PRO A 233 0.72 1.31 -3.86
CA PRO A 233 0.51 0.32 -2.82
C PRO A 233 -0.91 -0.26 -2.82
N VAL A 234 -1.04 -1.53 -2.49
CA VAL A 234 -2.32 -2.21 -2.37
C VAL A 234 -2.70 -2.31 -0.91
N SER A 235 -3.76 -1.57 -0.51
CA SER A 235 -4.25 -1.59 0.87
C SER A 235 -5.13 -2.81 1.13
N SER A 236 -4.99 -3.38 2.32
CA SER A 236 -5.83 -4.47 2.83
C SER A 236 -7.01 -3.99 3.68
N GLY A 237 -7.18 -2.68 3.89
CA GLY A 237 -8.19 -2.13 4.79
C GLY A 237 -7.91 -2.41 6.27
N SER A 238 -8.80 -1.93 7.16
CA SER A 238 -8.68 -2.15 8.61
C SER A 238 -9.42 -3.40 9.04
N ALA A 239 -8.82 -4.21 9.95
CA ALA A 239 -9.52 -5.33 10.55
C ALA A 239 -10.29 -4.88 11.80
N THR A 240 -11.42 -5.52 12.09
CA THR A 240 -12.21 -5.23 13.29
C THR A 240 -12.56 -6.54 14.00
N ALA A 241 -12.39 -6.57 15.32
CA ALA A 241 -12.86 -7.65 16.17
C ALA A 241 -13.87 -7.09 17.18
N THR A 242 -15.02 -7.76 17.32
CA THR A 242 -16.04 -7.44 18.32
C THR A 242 -16.23 -8.60 19.28
N TYR A 243 -16.60 -8.30 20.53
CA TYR A 243 -16.84 -9.32 21.54
C TYR A 243 -17.78 -8.81 22.62
N ARG A 244 -18.34 -9.75 23.41
CA ARG A 244 -19.05 -9.48 24.66
C ARG A 244 -18.45 -10.29 25.81
N ALA A 245 -18.57 -9.78 27.04
CA ALA A 245 -18.24 -10.49 28.27
C ALA A 245 -19.30 -10.25 29.34
N ASP A 246 -19.55 -11.26 30.18
CA ASP A 246 -20.42 -11.16 31.35
C ASP A 246 -19.62 -10.77 32.61
N SER A 247 -18.65 -9.89 32.43
CA SER A 247 -17.79 -9.32 33.47
C SER A 247 -17.35 -7.93 33.07
N ALA A 248 -16.91 -7.12 34.02
CA ALA A 248 -16.36 -5.80 33.75
C ALA A 248 -14.89 -5.89 33.29
N LEU A 249 -14.52 -5.08 32.32
CA LEU A 249 -13.12 -4.92 31.87
C LEU A 249 -12.25 -4.32 32.99
N SER A 250 -12.81 -3.39 33.76
CA SER A 250 -12.17 -2.80 34.94
C SER A 250 -11.86 -3.80 36.04
N THR A 251 -12.41 -4.99 35.97
CA THR A 251 -12.45 -5.98 37.06
C THR A 251 -13.25 -5.52 38.30
N MET A 252 -13.93 -4.39 38.18
CA MET A 252 -14.80 -3.88 39.23
C MET A 252 -16.02 -4.76 39.39
N THR A 253 -16.33 -5.15 40.62
CA THR A 253 -17.50 -5.95 40.98
C THR A 253 -18.20 -5.32 42.16
N PHE A 254 -19.45 -5.62 42.35
CA PHE A 254 -20.13 -5.29 43.60
C PHE A 254 -19.63 -6.19 44.72
N GLU A 255 -19.09 -5.62 45.78
CA GLU A 255 -18.76 -6.34 47.01
C GLU A 255 -19.95 -6.38 47.97
N ASP A 256 -20.70 -5.25 47.96
CA ASP A 256 -21.87 -5.11 48.78
C ASP A 256 -22.87 -4.17 48.08
N LEU A 257 -24.16 -4.40 48.29
CA LEU A 257 -25.24 -3.54 47.77
C LEU A 257 -26.43 -3.57 48.75
N ASP A 258 -26.41 -2.61 49.66
CA ASP A 258 -27.43 -2.45 50.70
C ASP A 258 -28.46 -1.44 50.36
N ALA A 259 -29.69 -1.65 50.80
CA ALA A 259 -30.77 -0.67 50.75
C ALA A 259 -31.91 -1.02 51.70
N PHE A 260 -32.59 -0.03 52.11
CA PHE A 260 -33.80 -0.19 52.93
C PHE A 260 -35.07 -0.07 52.13
N CYS A 261 -36.05 -0.82 52.54
CA CYS A 261 -37.46 -0.66 52.13
C CYS A 261 -38.38 -0.61 53.34
N ARG A 262 -39.69 -0.65 53.13
CA ARG A 262 -40.66 -0.65 54.18
C ARG A 262 -40.71 -1.99 54.90
N GLY A 263 -40.14 -2.07 56.13
CA GLY A 263 -40.19 -3.22 57.04
C GLY A 263 -40.62 -2.79 58.45
N PHE A 264 -41.14 -3.73 59.20
CA PHE A 264 -41.66 -3.42 60.51
C PHE A 264 -41.52 -4.63 61.45
N ALA A 265 -40.97 -4.41 62.65
CA ALA A 265 -40.91 -5.42 63.69
C ALA A 265 -41.86 -5.11 64.83
N TYR A 266 -42.59 -6.08 65.29
CA TYR A 266 -43.49 -5.95 66.37
C TYR A 266 -43.63 -7.21 67.20
N MET A 267 -44.21 -7.11 68.37
CA MET A 267 -44.47 -8.19 69.27
C MET A 267 -45.90 -8.67 69.17
N ARG A 268 -46.11 -9.93 68.95
CA ARG A 268 -47.42 -10.59 69.32
C ARG A 268 -47.33 -11.07 70.76
N SER A 269 -48.27 -10.73 71.54
CA SER A 269 -48.36 -11.16 72.94
C SER A 269 -49.77 -11.69 73.28
N VAL A 270 -49.79 -12.80 73.95
CA VAL A 270 -51.01 -13.45 74.47
C VAL A 270 -50.80 -13.71 75.96
N GLU A 271 -51.83 -13.47 76.80
CA GLU A 271 -51.78 -13.82 78.21
C GLU A 271 -51.50 -15.34 78.36
N GLY A 272 -50.55 -15.67 79.16
CA GLY A 272 -50.22 -17.03 79.45
C GLY A 272 -51.22 -17.72 80.36
N GLU A 273 -51.09 -19.04 80.51
CA GLU A 273 -51.95 -19.83 81.35
C GLU A 273 -51.84 -19.49 82.88
N ARG A 274 -50.73 -18.86 83.24
CA ARG A 274 -50.44 -18.41 84.60
C ARG A 274 -50.71 -16.95 84.74
N PRO A 275 -51.26 -16.47 85.86
CA PRO A 275 -51.40 -15.05 86.14
C PRO A 275 -50.07 -14.35 86.03
N ASP A 276 -50.06 -13.14 85.54
CA ASP A 276 -48.88 -12.28 85.32
C ASP A 276 -47.83 -12.93 84.43
N THR A 277 -48.22 -13.73 83.43
CA THR A 277 -47.36 -14.25 82.40
C THR A 277 -47.87 -13.93 81.00
N TRP A 278 -46.92 -13.69 80.07
CA TRP A 278 -47.21 -13.37 78.67
C TRP A 278 -46.42 -14.31 77.82
N GLU A 279 -47.05 -14.91 76.78
CA GLU A 279 -46.38 -15.61 75.67
C GLU A 279 -46.17 -14.58 74.61
N VAL A 280 -44.90 -14.33 74.32
CA VAL A 280 -44.43 -13.27 73.43
C VAL A 280 -43.76 -13.85 72.23
N THR A 281 -44.10 -13.43 71.05
CA THR A 281 -43.48 -13.81 69.75
C THR A 281 -43.00 -12.54 69.03
N ALA A 282 -41.75 -12.50 68.62
CA ALA A 282 -41.22 -11.46 67.76
C ALA A 282 -41.68 -11.71 66.30
N VAL A 283 -42.13 -10.68 65.66
CA VAL A 283 -42.60 -10.73 64.25
C VAL A 283 -41.91 -9.62 63.47
N PHE A 284 -41.31 -9.96 62.36
CA PHE A 284 -40.91 -9.00 61.35
C PHE A 284 -41.86 -9.12 60.18
N GLU A 285 -42.39 -7.99 59.70
CA GLU A 285 -43.32 -7.91 58.58
C GLU A 285 -42.65 -7.10 57.47
N ASN A 286 -42.43 -7.73 56.32
CA ASN A 286 -42.02 -7.05 55.11
C ASN A 286 -43.27 -6.38 54.47
N ARG A 287 -43.34 -5.06 54.48
CA ARG A 287 -44.46 -4.30 53.93
C ARG A 287 -44.20 -3.72 52.53
N SER A 288 -43.22 -4.25 51.84
CA SER A 288 -42.83 -3.80 50.52
C SER A 288 -43.06 -4.87 49.45
N SER A 289 -42.96 -4.46 48.19
CA SER A 289 -42.91 -5.35 47.02
C SER A 289 -41.58 -6.08 46.86
N PHE A 290 -40.55 -5.67 47.60
CA PHE A 290 -39.22 -6.25 47.53
C PHE A 290 -39.10 -7.55 48.30
N ALA A 291 -38.23 -8.43 47.80
CA ALA A 291 -37.67 -9.49 48.63
C ALA A 291 -36.67 -8.86 49.62
N VAL A 292 -36.70 -9.30 50.89
CA VAL A 292 -35.87 -8.75 51.96
C VAL A 292 -35.10 -9.85 52.65
N ASP A 293 -33.80 -9.67 52.88
CA ASP A 293 -33.03 -10.47 53.80
C ASP A 293 -33.12 -9.91 55.22
N LEU A 294 -33.70 -10.68 56.13
CA LEU A 294 -33.67 -10.36 57.54
C LEU A 294 -32.38 -10.91 58.15
N VAL A 295 -31.48 -10.03 58.52
CA VAL A 295 -30.16 -10.43 59.04
C VAL A 295 -30.17 -10.57 60.56
N LYS A 296 -30.72 -9.56 61.26
CA LYS A 296 -30.71 -9.49 62.70
C LYS A 296 -32.06 -9.00 63.26
N LEU A 297 -32.54 -9.64 64.30
CA LEU A 297 -33.64 -9.12 65.07
C LEU A 297 -33.35 -9.37 66.56
N GLN A 298 -33.20 -8.28 67.32
CA GLN A 298 -33.03 -8.32 68.77
C GLN A 298 -34.08 -7.46 69.43
N ALA A 299 -34.52 -7.90 70.61
CA ALA A 299 -35.45 -7.10 71.40
C ALA A 299 -35.14 -7.20 72.86
N ARG A 300 -35.21 -6.06 73.54
CA ARG A 300 -35.01 -5.94 75.00
C ARG A 300 -36.27 -5.44 75.66
N LEU A 301 -36.53 -5.89 76.92
CA LEU A 301 -37.58 -5.31 77.74
C LEU A 301 -37.18 -3.88 78.01
N LYS A 302 -38.13 -2.95 77.81
CA LYS A 302 -37.93 -1.56 78.05
C LYS A 302 -37.57 -1.29 79.53
N GLY A 303 -36.39 -0.63 79.71
CA GLY A 303 -35.84 -0.40 81.04
C GLY A 303 -34.98 -1.55 81.63
N SER A 304 -34.72 -2.59 80.86
CA SER A 304 -33.79 -3.69 81.16
C SER A 304 -32.75 -3.81 80.05
N ASP A 305 -31.57 -4.20 80.45
CA ASP A 305 -30.50 -4.56 79.51
C ASP A 305 -30.59 -6.00 79.04
N GLU A 306 -31.57 -6.76 79.52
CA GLU A 306 -31.79 -8.18 79.21
C GLU A 306 -32.45 -8.32 77.85
N LEU A 307 -31.77 -9.10 76.94
CA LEU A 307 -32.31 -9.47 75.64
C LEU A 307 -33.42 -10.52 75.86
N LEU A 308 -34.62 -10.20 75.40
CA LEU A 308 -35.71 -11.17 75.38
C LEU A 308 -35.67 -12.02 74.11
N PHE A 309 -35.30 -11.37 73.00
CA PHE A 309 -35.04 -12.03 71.75
C PHE A 309 -33.62 -11.69 71.28
N ASP A 310 -32.88 -12.69 70.91
CA ASP A 310 -31.54 -12.55 70.38
C ASP A 310 -31.34 -13.43 69.13
N PHE A 311 -31.72 -12.87 67.98
CA PHE A 311 -31.55 -13.47 66.67
C PHE A 311 -30.53 -12.60 65.92
N SER A 312 -29.24 -12.79 66.23
CA SER A 312 -28.14 -12.02 65.67
C SER A 312 -27.65 -12.55 64.32
N ASP A 313 -28.23 -13.64 63.82
CA ASP A 313 -27.82 -14.31 62.56
C ASP A 313 -29.03 -15.07 62.00
N VAL A 314 -30.04 -14.34 61.56
CA VAL A 314 -31.28 -14.93 61.00
C VAL A 314 -31.03 -15.40 59.59
N ASN A 315 -30.53 -14.55 58.74
CA ASN A 315 -30.19 -14.78 57.33
C ASN A 315 -31.29 -15.53 56.53
N GLU A 316 -32.53 -15.12 56.74
CA GLU A 316 -33.71 -15.66 56.05
C GLU A 316 -34.36 -14.62 55.16
N ASP A 317 -34.75 -15.01 53.92
CA ASP A 317 -35.48 -14.15 53.02
C ASP A 317 -36.98 -14.09 53.40
N VAL A 318 -37.45 -12.87 53.45
CA VAL A 318 -38.87 -12.59 53.74
C VAL A 318 -39.52 -12.09 52.44
N ALA A 319 -40.46 -12.87 51.94
CA ALA A 319 -41.19 -12.57 50.73
C ALA A 319 -41.95 -11.22 50.80
N PRO A 320 -42.28 -10.59 49.65
CA PRO A 320 -43.13 -9.44 49.63
C PRO A 320 -44.40 -9.62 50.44
N HIS A 321 -44.70 -8.63 51.30
CA HIS A 321 -45.86 -8.66 52.20
C HIS A 321 -45.90 -9.89 53.11
N GLY A 322 -44.78 -10.58 53.31
CA GLY A 322 -44.65 -11.75 54.19
C GLY A 322 -44.25 -11.38 55.60
N GLU A 323 -44.35 -12.35 56.50
CA GLU A 323 -43.94 -12.26 57.91
C GLU A 323 -42.90 -13.34 58.26
N TRP A 324 -41.88 -12.94 58.99
CA TRP A 324 -41.02 -13.84 59.74
C TRP A 324 -41.45 -13.85 61.19
N ARG A 325 -41.40 -15.02 61.89
CA ARG A 325 -41.82 -15.18 63.26
C ARG A 325 -40.84 -15.99 64.05
N SER A 326 -40.53 -15.52 65.29
CA SER A 326 -39.74 -16.28 66.21
C SER A 326 -40.56 -17.40 66.90
N GLU A 327 -39.92 -18.26 67.65
CA GLU A 327 -40.57 -19.07 68.66
C GLU A 327 -41.12 -18.17 69.76
N SER A 328 -42.17 -18.65 70.45
CA SER A 328 -42.78 -17.94 71.58
C SER A 328 -41.98 -18.05 72.85
N VAL A 329 -41.78 -16.94 73.55
CA VAL A 329 -41.04 -16.87 74.82
C VAL A 329 -42.01 -16.44 75.94
N SER A 330 -41.97 -17.11 77.05
CA SER A 330 -42.84 -16.77 78.23
C SER A 330 -42.12 -15.71 79.06
N VAL A 331 -42.85 -14.59 79.36
CA VAL A 331 -42.36 -13.44 80.13
C VAL A 331 -43.27 -13.25 81.35
N ALA A 332 -42.64 -13.21 82.53
CA ALA A 332 -43.40 -12.88 83.78
C ALA A 332 -43.49 -11.36 83.94
N SER A 333 -44.74 -10.81 83.78
CA SER A 333 -44.98 -9.42 83.92
C SER A 333 -46.48 -9.18 84.21
N ALA A 334 -46.79 -8.32 85.17
CA ALA A 334 -48.19 -7.93 85.51
C ALA A 334 -48.86 -7.10 84.40
N GLU A 335 -48.08 -6.38 83.62
CA GLU A 335 -48.55 -5.60 82.47
C GLU A 335 -47.96 -6.21 81.18
N LYS A 336 -48.57 -5.93 80.04
CA LYS A 336 -48.09 -6.28 78.73
C LYS A 336 -46.66 -5.80 78.58
N PRO A 337 -45.69 -6.66 78.22
CA PRO A 337 -44.32 -6.23 78.01
C PRO A 337 -44.21 -5.20 76.89
N ASP A 338 -43.35 -4.21 77.11
CA ASP A 338 -42.94 -3.22 76.12
C ASP A 338 -41.47 -3.52 75.70
N LEU A 339 -41.22 -3.53 74.42
CA LEU A 339 -39.92 -3.93 73.88
C LEU A 339 -39.23 -2.79 73.14
N THR A 340 -37.91 -2.73 73.26
CA THR A 340 -37.05 -1.91 72.40
C THR A 340 -36.40 -2.87 71.38
N TRP A 341 -36.51 -2.51 70.11
CA TRP A 341 -36.09 -3.31 69.00
C TRP A 341 -34.73 -2.86 68.46
N GLU A 342 -33.91 -3.80 68.06
CA GLU A 342 -32.74 -3.64 67.22
C GLU A 342 -32.92 -4.56 66.01
N LEU A 343 -32.99 -3.97 64.80
CA LEU A 343 -33.37 -4.66 63.59
C LEU A 343 -32.38 -4.35 62.48
N SER A 344 -31.93 -5.41 61.79
CA SER A 344 -31.09 -5.29 60.62
C SER A 344 -31.69 -6.14 59.48
N TYR A 345 -32.01 -5.52 58.40
CA TYR A 345 -32.51 -6.15 57.17
C TYR A 345 -32.14 -5.30 55.96
N THR A 346 -32.05 -5.93 54.80
CA THR A 346 -31.75 -5.25 53.56
C THR A 346 -32.61 -5.78 52.42
N VAL A 347 -32.81 -4.97 51.38
CA VAL A 347 -33.48 -5.39 50.17
C VAL A 347 -32.51 -6.35 49.42
N LEU A 348 -33.05 -7.47 48.93
CA LEU A 348 -32.25 -8.45 48.19
C LEU A 348 -31.71 -7.82 46.91
N PRO A 349 -30.38 -7.77 46.71
CA PRO A 349 -29.78 -7.19 45.51
C PRO A 349 -29.69 -8.19 44.37
N ARG A 350 -29.72 -7.68 43.14
CA ARG A 350 -29.42 -8.38 41.93
C ARG A 350 -28.32 -7.63 41.20
N THR A 351 -27.17 -8.23 41.03
CA THR A 351 -26.03 -7.58 40.38
C THR A 351 -25.69 -8.21 39.03
N SER A 352 -25.21 -7.38 38.10
CA SER A 352 -24.73 -7.84 36.83
C SER A 352 -23.56 -6.98 36.33
N ALA A 353 -22.66 -7.57 35.53
CA ALA A 353 -21.61 -6.84 34.86
C ALA A 353 -21.53 -7.31 33.41
N LYS A 354 -21.35 -6.38 32.48
CA LYS A 354 -21.23 -6.67 31.05
C LYS A 354 -20.21 -5.75 30.41
N THR A 355 -19.42 -6.31 29.50
CA THR A 355 -18.54 -5.54 28.63
C THR A 355 -18.85 -5.84 27.18
N GLU A 356 -18.87 -4.80 26.35
CA GLU A 356 -18.88 -4.90 24.89
C GLU A 356 -17.59 -4.25 24.36
N GLY A 357 -16.86 -4.96 23.53
CA GLY A 357 -15.57 -4.49 23.00
C GLY A 357 -15.54 -4.44 21.50
N THR A 358 -14.86 -3.43 20.99
CA THR A 358 -14.50 -3.30 19.57
C THR A 358 -13.03 -2.97 19.48
N LEU A 359 -12.27 -3.83 18.79
CA LEU A 359 -10.86 -3.68 18.52
C LEU A 359 -10.67 -3.49 17.02
N THR A 360 -10.00 -2.40 16.63
CA THR A 360 -9.71 -2.06 15.23
C THR A 360 -8.21 -2.08 14.98
N MET A 361 -7.77 -2.93 14.07
CA MET A 361 -6.39 -2.98 13.59
C MET A 361 -6.22 -2.09 12.37
N ALA A 362 -5.15 -1.31 12.33
CA ALA A 362 -4.82 -0.44 11.20
C ALA A 362 -4.72 -1.23 9.89
N ALA A 363 -5.05 -0.56 8.79
CA ALA A 363 -4.82 -1.10 7.45
C ALA A 363 -3.33 -1.38 7.21
N ARG A 364 -3.06 -2.39 6.39
CA ARG A 364 -1.70 -2.70 5.94
C ARG A 364 -1.60 -2.41 4.46
N ASP A 365 -0.61 -1.61 4.09
CA ASP A 365 -0.29 -1.33 2.70
C ASP A 365 0.82 -2.26 2.23
N LEU A 366 0.59 -2.92 1.10
CA LEU A 366 1.54 -3.80 0.45
C LEU A 366 2.19 -3.03 -0.69
N GLU A 367 3.49 -2.80 -0.56
CA GLU A 367 4.27 -2.05 -1.54
C GLU A 367 4.50 -2.87 -2.82
N VAL A 368 4.55 -2.18 -3.97
CA VAL A 368 4.71 -2.80 -5.29
C VAL A 368 6.13 -2.61 -5.79
N VAL A 369 6.81 -3.72 -6.09
CA VAL A 369 8.11 -3.75 -6.75
C VAL A 369 7.90 -3.71 -8.25
N ASP A 370 8.46 -2.72 -8.91
CA ASP A 370 8.50 -2.58 -10.36
C ASP A 370 9.78 -1.86 -10.80
N GLY A 371 10.26 -2.15 -12.01
CA GLY A 371 11.42 -1.49 -12.57
C GLY A 371 11.31 -1.38 -14.08
N ARG A 372 11.92 -0.37 -14.66
CA ARG A 372 12.07 -0.21 -16.10
C ARG A 372 13.54 -0.41 -16.48
N VAL A 373 13.78 -1.18 -17.54
CA VAL A 373 15.10 -1.45 -18.08
C VAL A 373 15.22 -0.80 -19.44
N GLU A 374 16.22 0.05 -19.62
CA GLU A 374 16.58 0.68 -20.87
C GLU A 374 18.02 0.31 -21.20
N LYS A 375 18.33 -0.01 -22.47
CA LYS A 375 19.67 -0.28 -22.93
C LYS A 375 19.99 0.54 -24.17
N THR A 376 21.17 1.10 -24.21
CA THR A 376 21.65 1.90 -25.34
C THR A 376 23.09 1.52 -25.70
N TYR A 377 23.41 1.72 -26.95
CA TYR A 377 24.77 1.60 -27.48
C TYR A 377 25.24 2.95 -28.00
N SER A 378 26.51 3.26 -27.82
CA SER A 378 27.12 4.49 -28.35
C SER A 378 27.15 4.55 -29.87
N LYS A 379 26.98 3.39 -30.57
CA LYS A 379 26.94 3.31 -32.02
C LYS A 379 25.84 2.35 -32.46
N SER A 380 25.13 2.68 -33.52
CA SER A 380 24.14 1.81 -34.17
C SER A 380 24.66 1.10 -35.41
N LYS A 381 25.87 1.53 -35.92
CA LYS A 381 26.53 0.99 -37.10
C LYS A 381 27.94 0.63 -36.77
N LEU A 382 28.43 -0.50 -37.30
CA LEU A 382 29.83 -0.93 -37.28
C LEU A 382 30.34 -1.08 -38.69
N HIS A 383 31.62 -0.77 -38.90
CA HIS A 383 32.29 -1.02 -40.16
C HIS A 383 32.79 -2.45 -40.22
N SER A 384 32.54 -3.12 -41.33
CA SER A 384 32.99 -4.48 -41.54
C SER A 384 34.54 -4.62 -41.50
N TYR A 385 35.01 -5.75 -40.96
CA TYR A 385 36.40 -6.14 -40.95
C TYR A 385 37.34 -5.15 -40.26
N ARG A 386 36.86 -4.42 -39.26
CA ARG A 386 37.63 -3.48 -38.45
C ARG A 386 37.29 -3.65 -36.97
N GLU A 387 38.34 -3.68 -36.15
CA GLU A 387 38.15 -3.64 -34.70
C GLU A 387 37.56 -2.31 -34.26
N GLN A 388 36.49 -2.39 -33.52
CA GLN A 388 35.77 -1.22 -32.98
C GLN A 388 35.26 -1.51 -31.57
N THR A 389 35.23 -0.46 -30.77
CA THR A 389 34.65 -0.49 -29.42
C THR A 389 33.30 0.22 -29.42
N VAL A 390 32.32 -0.40 -28.77
CA VAL A 390 30.97 0.14 -28.51
C VAL A 390 30.81 0.26 -27.01
N HIS A 391 30.41 1.42 -26.53
CA HIS A 391 30.03 1.61 -25.12
C HIS A 391 28.57 1.23 -24.96
N ALA A 392 28.29 0.32 -24.02
CA ALA A 392 26.95 -0.09 -23.62
C ALA A 392 26.57 0.61 -22.31
N GLU A 393 25.37 1.11 -22.26
CA GLU A 393 24.74 1.64 -21.05
C GLU A 393 23.41 0.95 -20.84
N ILE A 394 23.21 0.42 -19.62
CA ILE A 394 21.92 -0.11 -19.14
C ILE A 394 21.48 0.76 -18.00
N ARG A 395 20.29 1.35 -18.15
CA ARG A 395 19.64 2.20 -17.16
C ARG A 395 18.46 1.47 -16.58
N ILE A 396 18.41 1.38 -15.26
CA ILE A 396 17.32 0.76 -14.52
C ILE A 396 16.70 1.84 -13.64
N THR A 397 15.41 2.08 -13.81
CA THR A 397 14.64 3.03 -13.00
C THR A 397 13.65 2.25 -12.12
N ASN A 398 13.59 2.54 -10.82
CA ASN A 398 12.56 2.01 -9.94
C ASN A 398 11.24 2.73 -10.24
N THR A 399 10.27 2.02 -10.80
CA THR A 399 8.95 2.57 -11.16
C THR A 399 7.84 2.10 -10.24
N GLY A 400 8.18 1.31 -9.20
CA GLY A 400 7.26 0.84 -8.16
C GLY A 400 7.07 1.83 -7.02
N SER A 401 6.32 1.40 -5.99
CA SER A 401 6.20 2.10 -4.70
C SER A 401 7.16 1.55 -3.65
N SER A 402 7.70 0.35 -3.84
CA SER A 402 8.65 -0.30 -2.96
C SER A 402 10.09 0.06 -3.30
N GLU A 403 10.98 0.01 -2.31
CA GLU A 403 12.42 0.00 -2.58
C GLU A 403 12.84 -1.27 -3.33
N ILE A 404 13.79 -1.13 -4.26
CA ILE A 404 14.49 -2.27 -4.86
C ILE A 404 15.80 -2.48 -4.10
N ASN A 405 15.88 -3.60 -3.39
CA ASN A 405 17.05 -3.96 -2.59
C ASN A 405 17.94 -5.04 -3.22
N LEU A 406 17.35 -5.82 -4.11
CA LEU A 406 18.01 -6.90 -4.85
C LEU A 406 17.70 -6.74 -6.34
N MET A 407 18.73 -6.82 -7.15
CA MET A 407 18.64 -6.74 -8.60
C MET A 407 19.50 -7.79 -9.25
N ARG A 408 18.97 -8.45 -10.27
CA ARG A 408 19.72 -9.31 -11.18
C ARG A 408 19.45 -8.88 -12.61
N LEU A 409 20.51 -8.56 -13.34
CA LEU A 409 20.44 -8.30 -14.76
C LEU A 409 20.98 -9.51 -15.52
N THR A 410 20.26 -9.92 -16.53
CA THR A 410 20.70 -10.89 -17.53
C THR A 410 20.75 -10.16 -18.86
N ASP A 411 21.95 -10.01 -19.40
CA ASP A 411 22.21 -9.21 -20.59
C ASP A 411 22.89 -10.06 -21.67
N ASP A 412 22.18 -10.26 -22.75
CA ASP A 412 22.72 -11.04 -23.88
C ASP A 412 23.54 -10.13 -24.81
N ILE A 413 24.76 -10.58 -25.04
CA ILE A 413 25.76 -9.91 -25.88
C ILE A 413 25.90 -10.69 -27.17
N PRO A 414 25.59 -10.06 -28.30
CA PRO A 414 25.66 -10.71 -29.61
C PRO A 414 27.05 -11.25 -29.95
N GLY A 415 27.12 -12.32 -30.75
CA GLY A 415 28.36 -13.00 -31.15
C GLY A 415 29.32 -12.18 -32.00
N ILE A 416 28.92 -11.01 -32.43
CA ILE A 416 29.77 -10.02 -33.09
C ILE A 416 30.82 -9.43 -32.13
N PHE A 417 30.59 -9.51 -30.81
CA PHE A 417 31.47 -8.99 -29.77
C PHE A 417 32.25 -10.09 -29.06
N HIS A 418 33.44 -9.74 -28.60
CA HIS A 418 34.15 -10.54 -27.60
C HIS A 418 33.36 -10.57 -26.28
N ALA A 419 33.66 -11.54 -25.43
CA ALA A 419 33.17 -11.59 -24.04
C ALA A 419 33.54 -10.29 -23.33
N VAL A 420 32.56 -9.77 -22.53
CA VAL A 420 32.77 -8.53 -21.78
C VAL A 420 33.94 -8.66 -20.82
N ASP A 421 34.86 -7.70 -20.89
CA ASP A 421 35.85 -7.53 -19.83
C ASP A 421 35.19 -6.89 -18.60
N THR A 422 34.96 -7.71 -17.58
CA THR A 422 34.30 -7.26 -16.32
C THR A 422 35.09 -6.16 -15.60
N SER A 423 36.37 -5.91 -15.99
CA SER A 423 37.17 -4.82 -15.43
C SER A 423 36.71 -3.42 -15.92
N THR A 424 36.06 -3.37 -17.08
CA THR A 424 35.52 -2.11 -17.64
C THR A 424 34.17 -1.75 -17.04
N LEU A 425 33.52 -2.71 -16.38
CA LEU A 425 32.18 -2.58 -15.85
C LEU A 425 32.12 -1.58 -14.69
N LYS A 426 31.22 -0.60 -14.79
CA LYS A 426 30.95 0.40 -13.76
C LYS A 426 29.47 0.39 -13.44
N VAL A 427 29.17 0.40 -12.14
CA VAL A 427 27.79 0.48 -11.63
C VAL A 427 27.66 1.75 -10.80
N LYS A 428 26.64 2.54 -11.08
CA LYS A 428 26.31 3.76 -10.33
C LYS A 428 24.89 3.66 -9.80
N HIS A 429 24.69 4.08 -8.56
CA HIS A 429 23.38 4.33 -7.98
C HIS A 429 23.23 5.84 -7.77
N GLY A 430 22.36 6.48 -8.54
CA GLY A 430 22.32 7.92 -8.66
C GLY A 430 23.69 8.52 -9.02
N SER A 431 24.23 9.39 -8.18
CA SER A 431 25.55 9.99 -8.38
C SER A 431 26.73 9.16 -7.82
N GLN A 432 26.47 8.08 -7.07
CA GLN A 432 27.50 7.29 -6.39
C GLN A 432 27.90 6.07 -7.19
N SER A 433 29.23 5.85 -7.36
CA SER A 433 29.73 4.59 -7.92
C SER A 433 29.72 3.50 -6.85
N LEU A 434 29.12 2.35 -7.18
CA LEU A 434 29.16 1.16 -6.33
C LEU A 434 30.55 0.50 -6.44
N PRO A 435 31.19 0.19 -5.30
CA PRO A 435 32.45 -0.53 -5.32
C PRO A 435 32.26 -1.98 -5.79
N PRO A 436 33.27 -2.62 -6.40
CA PRO A 436 33.17 -3.96 -6.98
C PRO A 436 32.74 -5.06 -6.00
N GLU A 437 32.90 -4.81 -4.69
CA GLU A 437 32.46 -5.76 -3.67
C GLU A 437 30.94 -5.79 -3.48
N GLN A 438 30.22 -4.76 -3.91
CA GLN A 438 28.76 -4.65 -3.75
C GLN A 438 27.98 -5.33 -4.88
N PHE A 439 28.62 -5.66 -5.97
CA PHE A 439 28.01 -6.40 -7.08
C PHE A 439 28.82 -7.62 -7.46
N LYS A 440 28.22 -8.55 -8.21
CA LYS A 440 28.87 -9.72 -8.78
C LYS A 440 28.52 -9.76 -10.26
N ALA A 441 29.57 -9.75 -11.11
CA ALA A 441 29.43 -9.90 -12.55
C ALA A 441 29.98 -11.28 -12.96
N GLU A 442 29.26 -12.00 -13.80
CA GLU A 442 29.63 -13.31 -14.37
C GLU A 442 29.32 -13.27 -15.86
N VAL A 443 30.24 -13.79 -16.67
CA VAL A 443 30.08 -13.92 -18.12
C VAL A 443 30.08 -15.39 -18.46
N SER A 444 29.07 -15.83 -19.20
CA SER A 444 28.96 -17.20 -19.72
C SER A 444 28.90 -17.22 -21.23
N GLU A 445 29.33 -18.32 -21.86
CA GLU A 445 29.22 -18.53 -23.29
C GLU A 445 27.76 -18.79 -23.70
N GLY A 446 27.36 -18.25 -24.85
CA GLY A 446 26.01 -18.37 -25.39
C GLY A 446 25.05 -17.33 -24.86
N ILE A 447 23.90 -17.20 -25.51
CA ILE A 447 22.80 -16.32 -25.16
C ILE A 447 21.73 -17.09 -24.36
N THR A 448 21.07 -16.44 -23.46
CA THR A 448 20.12 -17.05 -22.50
C THR A 448 18.69 -16.62 -22.73
N LEU A 449 18.47 -15.37 -23.16
CA LEU A 449 17.13 -14.82 -23.35
C LEU A 449 16.54 -15.30 -24.69
N GLU A 450 15.24 -15.50 -24.72
CA GLU A 450 14.53 -15.87 -25.95
C GLU A 450 14.43 -14.66 -26.89
N GLY A 451 14.72 -14.86 -28.19
CA GLY A 451 14.62 -13.84 -29.23
C GLY A 451 15.35 -14.20 -30.52
N GLU A 452 15.13 -13.42 -31.59
CA GLU A 452 15.76 -13.59 -32.91
C GLU A 452 17.05 -12.74 -33.04
N HIS A 453 18.02 -12.90 -32.14
CA HIS A 453 19.21 -12.07 -32.09
C HIS A 453 20.48 -12.87 -32.44
N HIS A 454 20.41 -13.63 -33.52
CA HIS A 454 21.54 -14.42 -33.99
C HIS A 454 22.54 -13.56 -34.75
N SER A 455 23.79 -13.58 -34.31
CA SER A 455 24.93 -13.11 -35.11
C SER A 455 25.59 -14.29 -35.81
N PRO A 456 25.87 -14.19 -37.11
CA PRO A 456 26.67 -15.24 -37.83
C PRO A 456 28.12 -15.35 -37.32
N ASP A 457 28.61 -14.35 -36.60
CA ASP A 457 30.03 -14.28 -36.16
C ASP A 457 30.28 -15.10 -34.87
N GLY A 458 29.25 -15.55 -34.17
CA GLY A 458 29.41 -16.39 -32.99
C GLY A 458 28.13 -16.62 -32.17
N ALA A 459 28.23 -17.47 -31.16
CA ALA A 459 27.11 -17.84 -30.28
C ALA A 459 26.75 -16.76 -29.26
N GLY A 460 27.58 -15.72 -29.14
CA GLY A 460 27.38 -14.65 -28.16
C GLY A 460 27.77 -15.05 -26.74
N HIS A 461 27.45 -14.16 -25.81
CA HIS A 461 27.75 -14.31 -24.40
C HIS A 461 26.57 -13.77 -23.58
N THR A 462 26.43 -14.24 -22.34
CA THR A 462 25.51 -13.66 -21.38
C THR A 462 26.26 -13.05 -20.21
N LEU A 463 26.07 -11.74 -19.99
CA LEU A 463 26.53 -11.05 -18.79
C LEU A 463 25.42 -11.14 -17.73
N THR A 464 25.73 -11.76 -16.59
CA THR A 464 24.85 -11.76 -15.41
C THR A 464 25.42 -10.84 -14.35
N LEU A 465 24.71 -9.80 -13.98
CA LEU A 465 25.08 -8.87 -12.93
C LEU A 465 24.09 -8.98 -11.77
N THR A 466 24.60 -9.28 -10.56
CA THR A 466 23.78 -9.34 -9.34
C THR A 466 24.24 -8.24 -8.38
N ILE A 467 23.31 -7.38 -7.94
CA ILE A 467 23.54 -6.27 -7.01
C ILE A 467 22.66 -6.49 -5.77
N GLY A 468 23.11 -6.05 -4.59
CA GLY A 468 22.33 -6.15 -3.36
C GLY A 468 22.54 -7.45 -2.55
N ARG A 469 23.34 -8.42 -3.04
CA ARG A 469 23.53 -9.71 -2.36
C ARG A 469 24.26 -9.61 -1.02
N LYS A 470 25.17 -8.63 -0.86
CA LYS A 470 25.95 -8.41 0.37
C LYS A 470 25.34 -7.35 1.30
N GLY A 471 24.35 -6.63 0.84
CA GLY A 471 23.60 -5.62 1.55
C GLY A 471 22.57 -4.99 0.61
N PRO A 472 21.44 -4.48 1.11
CA PRO A 472 20.41 -3.90 0.27
C PRO A 472 20.95 -2.72 -0.56
N ILE A 473 20.43 -2.56 -1.76
CA ILE A 473 20.78 -1.41 -2.62
C ILE A 473 20.14 -0.14 -2.05
N GLY A 474 18.90 -0.25 -1.53
CA GLY A 474 18.10 0.87 -1.04
C GLY A 474 17.70 1.83 -2.16
N MET A 475 17.39 1.30 -3.35
CA MET A 475 16.96 2.09 -4.50
C MET A 475 15.49 2.50 -4.30
N ALA A 476 15.27 3.73 -3.86
CA ALA A 476 13.95 4.28 -3.63
C ALA A 476 13.13 4.45 -4.95
N PRO A 477 11.81 4.63 -4.87
CA PRO A 477 11.00 4.99 -6.03
C PRO A 477 11.60 6.18 -6.79
N ASP A 478 11.56 6.11 -8.14
CA ASP A 478 12.13 7.08 -9.08
C ASP A 478 13.66 7.23 -9.08
N GLU A 479 14.39 6.44 -8.29
CA GLU A 479 15.85 6.38 -8.36
C GLU A 479 16.32 5.48 -9.50
N GLU A 480 17.60 5.69 -9.91
CA GLU A 480 18.21 5.00 -11.04
C GLU A 480 19.50 4.29 -10.65
N VAL A 481 19.70 3.12 -11.25
CA VAL A 481 20.99 2.42 -11.32
C VAL A 481 21.44 2.38 -12.78
N VAL A 482 22.66 2.85 -13.03
CA VAL A 482 23.28 2.86 -14.37
C VAL A 482 24.45 1.91 -14.40
N VAL A 483 24.43 1.00 -15.36
CA VAL A 483 25.51 0.02 -15.62
C VAL A 483 26.16 0.35 -16.96
N THR A 484 27.47 0.56 -17.00
CA THR A 484 28.20 0.83 -18.22
C THR A 484 29.37 -0.14 -18.37
N TYR A 485 29.63 -0.58 -19.60
CA TYR A 485 30.77 -1.46 -19.97
C TYR A 485 31.09 -1.31 -21.44
N ASP A 486 32.28 -1.81 -21.83
CA ASP A 486 32.79 -1.73 -23.20
C ASP A 486 32.65 -3.07 -23.90
N LEU A 487 32.22 -3.04 -25.16
CA LEU A 487 32.13 -4.17 -26.08
C LEU A 487 33.13 -3.99 -27.22
N VAL A 488 33.93 -4.99 -27.47
CA VAL A 488 34.91 -4.97 -28.58
C VAL A 488 34.41 -5.89 -29.69
N ALA A 489 34.16 -5.33 -30.88
CA ALA A 489 33.89 -6.07 -32.10
C ALA A 489 35.20 -6.19 -32.88
N PRO A 490 35.85 -7.37 -32.89
CA PRO A 490 37.20 -7.49 -33.44
C PRO A 490 37.25 -7.48 -34.99
N ASP A 491 36.27 -8.17 -35.60
CA ASP A 491 36.22 -8.37 -37.06
C ASP A 491 34.80 -8.59 -37.55
N PRO A 492 33.90 -7.56 -37.40
CA PRO A 492 32.48 -7.72 -37.67
C PRO A 492 32.21 -8.06 -39.14
N SER A 493 31.44 -9.13 -39.37
CA SER A 493 31.05 -9.57 -40.71
C SER A 493 29.90 -8.74 -41.26
N PRO A 494 29.93 -8.35 -42.55
CA PRO A 494 28.82 -7.65 -43.19
C PRO A 494 27.52 -8.47 -43.29
N GLN A 495 27.55 -9.76 -42.92
CA GLN A 495 26.36 -10.60 -42.83
C GLN A 495 25.48 -10.23 -41.63
N ASN A 496 26.00 -9.43 -40.69
CA ASN A 496 25.22 -8.87 -39.56
C ASN A 496 24.41 -7.64 -40.04
N GLU A 497 23.31 -7.89 -40.75
CA GLU A 497 22.43 -6.83 -41.24
C GLU A 497 21.66 -6.18 -40.08
N ARG A 498 21.25 -6.96 -39.07
CA ARG A 498 20.60 -6.55 -37.83
C ARG A 498 20.95 -7.52 -36.70
N VAL A 499 21.43 -6.98 -35.62
CA VAL A 499 21.79 -7.77 -34.42
C VAL A 499 21.17 -7.07 -33.22
N ASP A 500 20.22 -7.72 -32.57
CA ASP A 500 19.51 -7.18 -31.40
C ASP A 500 20.18 -7.66 -30.09
N ALA A 501 20.05 -6.90 -29.04
CA ALA A 501 20.71 -7.12 -27.75
C ALA A 501 19.70 -7.07 -26.59
N PRO A 502 18.94 -8.14 -26.36
CA PRO A 502 17.94 -8.18 -25.29
C PRO A 502 18.57 -8.18 -23.91
N THR A 503 17.87 -7.61 -22.95
CA THR A 503 18.29 -7.55 -21.55
C THR A 503 17.07 -7.73 -20.67
N ARG A 504 17.20 -8.48 -19.57
CA ARG A 504 16.18 -8.71 -18.57
C ARG A 504 16.65 -8.25 -17.20
N GLY A 505 15.80 -7.51 -16.49
CA GLY A 505 15.96 -7.18 -15.09
C GLY A 505 15.02 -7.99 -14.21
N GLU A 506 15.53 -8.51 -13.11
CA GLU A 506 14.79 -9.15 -12.04
C GLU A 506 14.97 -8.31 -10.77
N PHE A 507 13.87 -7.86 -10.15
CA PHE A 507 13.87 -6.92 -9.03
C PHE A 507 13.09 -7.49 -7.83
N SER A 508 13.61 -7.29 -6.62
CA SER A 508 12.89 -7.62 -5.38
C SER A 508 13.26 -6.65 -4.25
N CYS A 509 12.33 -6.45 -3.33
CA CYS A 509 12.55 -5.68 -2.10
C CYS A 509 13.20 -6.56 -1.04
N GLU A 510 12.57 -7.66 -0.68
CA GLU A 510 13.09 -8.60 0.33
C GLU A 510 13.87 -9.72 -0.35
N ARG A 511 14.85 -10.27 0.38
CA ARG A 511 15.74 -11.32 -0.13
C ARG A 511 15.02 -12.58 -0.63
N PHE A 512 13.87 -12.88 -0.06
CA PHE A 512 13.03 -14.02 -0.42
C PHE A 512 11.63 -13.59 -0.88
N GLY A 513 11.46 -12.30 -1.16
CA GLY A 513 10.22 -11.72 -1.65
C GLY A 513 9.89 -12.13 -3.08
N PRO A 514 8.74 -11.71 -3.56
CA PRO A 514 8.36 -11.82 -4.96
C PRO A 514 9.37 -11.14 -5.86
N VAL A 515 9.52 -11.66 -7.07
CA VAL A 515 10.45 -11.12 -8.08
C VAL A 515 9.66 -10.54 -9.23
N CYS A 516 9.87 -9.26 -9.50
CA CYS A 516 9.35 -8.58 -10.69
C CYS A 516 10.37 -8.75 -11.83
N GLU A 517 9.93 -9.30 -12.95
CA GLU A 517 10.76 -9.49 -14.16
C GLU A 517 10.36 -8.46 -15.21
N ARG A 518 11.36 -7.79 -15.81
CA ARG A 518 11.17 -6.83 -16.90
C ARG A 518 12.20 -7.04 -17.99
N ASP A 519 11.73 -7.21 -19.20
CA ASP A 519 12.57 -7.16 -20.39
C ASP A 519 12.75 -5.70 -20.83
N VAL A 520 13.88 -5.41 -21.51
CA VAL A 520 14.08 -4.11 -22.14
C VAL A 520 12.98 -3.87 -23.17
N GLU A 521 12.29 -2.72 -23.09
CA GLU A 521 11.17 -2.40 -23.99
C GLU A 521 11.60 -2.29 -25.46
N SER A 522 12.78 -1.74 -25.69
CA SER A 522 13.38 -1.58 -27.02
C SER A 522 14.84 -2.00 -26.97
N ALA A 523 15.13 -3.25 -27.35
CA ALA A 523 16.49 -3.72 -27.45
C ALA A 523 17.25 -2.92 -28.50
N PRO A 524 18.47 -2.38 -28.19
CA PRO A 524 19.28 -1.71 -29.18
C PRO A 524 19.69 -2.69 -30.26
N SER A 525 19.65 -2.23 -31.52
CA SER A 525 20.10 -3.01 -32.64
C SER A 525 21.36 -2.41 -33.28
N LEU A 526 22.24 -3.28 -33.76
CA LEU A 526 23.43 -2.94 -34.50
C LEU A 526 23.32 -3.51 -35.91
N ARG A 527 23.95 -2.83 -36.87
CA ARG A 527 24.14 -3.33 -38.20
C ARG A 527 25.60 -3.17 -38.62
N VAL A 528 26.14 -4.10 -39.39
CA VAL A 528 27.47 -3.97 -39.98
C VAL A 528 27.31 -3.43 -41.39
N VAL A 529 27.99 -2.33 -41.65
CA VAL A 529 28.04 -1.70 -42.96
C VAL A 529 29.34 -2.04 -43.66
N HIS A 530 29.26 -2.55 -44.87
CA HIS A 530 30.40 -2.82 -45.69
C HIS A 530 30.55 -1.71 -46.73
N HIS A 531 31.60 -0.95 -46.63
CA HIS A 531 31.91 0.10 -47.61
C HIS A 531 32.95 -0.41 -48.56
N ARG A 532 32.55 -0.55 -49.80
CA ARG A 532 33.43 -0.97 -50.89
C ARG A 532 33.88 0.25 -51.71
N ARG A 533 35.17 0.50 -51.74
CA ARG A 533 35.77 1.44 -52.68
C ARG A 533 35.87 0.77 -54.04
N ASP A 534 35.28 1.38 -55.05
CA ASP A 534 35.40 0.94 -56.46
C ASP A 534 35.39 2.19 -57.34
N PHE A 535 36.26 2.21 -58.31
CA PHE A 535 36.31 3.34 -59.26
C PHE A 535 36.76 2.85 -60.65
N SER A 536 36.35 3.60 -61.65
CA SER A 536 36.87 3.46 -62.99
C SER A 536 37.56 4.74 -63.41
N ALA A 537 38.66 4.60 -64.14
CA ALA A 537 39.38 5.74 -64.69
C ALA A 537 39.81 5.45 -66.11
N GLY A 538 39.75 6.46 -66.90
CA GLY A 538 40.19 6.42 -68.32
C GLY A 538 40.81 7.73 -68.75
N LYS A 539 41.71 7.66 -69.68
CA LYS A 539 42.35 8.83 -70.34
C LYS A 539 42.37 8.67 -71.84
N GLN A 540 42.01 9.73 -72.50
CA GLN A 540 42.09 9.81 -73.96
C GLN A 540 42.71 11.14 -74.42
N ALA A 541 43.63 11.10 -75.35
CA ALA A 541 44.17 12.29 -75.95
C ALA A 541 43.84 12.33 -77.49
N LEU A 542 43.42 13.53 -77.91
CA LEU A 542 43.04 13.79 -79.30
C LEU A 542 43.89 14.94 -79.89
N LYS A 543 44.34 14.77 -81.11
CA LYS A 543 45.01 15.85 -81.83
C LYS A 543 43.97 16.91 -82.29
N VAL A 544 44.08 18.17 -81.85
CA VAL A 544 43.16 19.28 -82.14
C VAL A 544 43.83 20.32 -82.95
N GLY A 545 43.40 20.57 -84.14
CA GLY A 545 43.82 21.57 -85.11
C GLY A 545 45.17 22.25 -84.89
N GLY A 546 46.11 22.11 -85.81
CA GLY A 546 47.43 22.69 -85.72
C GLY A 546 48.53 21.74 -85.25
N ARG A 547 49.80 22.09 -85.46
CA ARG A 547 50.92 21.26 -85.04
C ARG A 547 51.15 21.40 -83.54
N GLY A 548 51.32 20.25 -82.80
CA GLY A 548 51.72 20.23 -81.43
C GLY A 548 50.54 20.60 -80.41
N ARG A 549 49.31 20.47 -80.84
CA ARG A 549 48.12 20.77 -79.93
C ARG A 549 47.34 19.46 -79.73
N TYR A 550 47.05 19.19 -78.45
CA TYR A 550 46.29 18.01 -78.07
C TYR A 550 45.31 18.40 -76.98
N GLU A 551 44.08 17.87 -77.10
CA GLU A 551 43.09 17.89 -76.05
C GLU A 551 43.19 16.54 -75.27
N VAL A 552 43.27 16.59 -73.96
CA VAL A 552 43.35 15.43 -73.10
C VAL A 552 42.14 15.42 -72.23
N LEU A 553 41.43 14.30 -72.21
CA LEU A 553 40.27 14.06 -71.32
C LEU A 553 40.62 12.93 -70.39
N ILE A 554 40.53 13.18 -69.07
CA ILE A 554 40.57 12.19 -68.01
C ILE A 554 39.17 12.00 -67.49
N LEU A 555 38.73 10.75 -67.44
CA LEU A 555 37.46 10.35 -66.85
C LEU A 555 37.77 9.62 -65.52
N PHE A 556 37.12 10.00 -64.46
CA PHE A 556 37.18 9.33 -63.20
C PHE A 556 35.76 9.18 -62.65
N GLU A 557 35.34 7.97 -62.29
CA GLU A 557 34.00 7.67 -61.77
C GLU A 557 34.08 6.83 -60.52
N ASN A 558 33.44 7.30 -59.46
CA ASN A 558 33.36 6.51 -58.22
C ASN A 558 32.19 5.51 -58.35
N ASN A 559 32.49 4.24 -58.54
CA ASN A 559 31.53 3.14 -58.64
C ASN A 559 31.32 2.47 -57.28
N GLY A 560 32.00 2.95 -56.23
CA GLY A 560 31.93 2.39 -54.87
C GLY A 560 30.67 2.84 -54.12
N ASP A 561 30.53 2.26 -52.93
CA ASP A 561 29.36 2.47 -52.04
C ASP A 561 29.52 3.69 -51.15
N THR A 562 30.71 4.31 -51.11
CA THR A 562 31.05 5.48 -50.27
C THR A 562 31.61 6.63 -51.09
N PRO A 563 31.45 7.86 -50.65
CA PRO A 563 32.18 8.99 -51.15
C PRO A 563 33.68 8.79 -50.95
N LEU A 564 34.50 9.23 -51.94
CA LEU A 564 35.93 9.25 -51.81
C LEU A 564 36.35 10.66 -51.36
N ALA A 565 37.11 10.73 -50.23
CA ALA A 565 37.65 11.99 -49.72
C ALA A 565 39.01 12.30 -50.28
N ASP A 566 39.38 13.57 -50.34
CA ASP A 566 40.71 14.06 -50.74
C ASP A 566 41.27 13.39 -52.00
N VAL A 567 40.44 13.34 -53.04
CA VAL A 567 40.79 12.70 -54.30
C VAL A 567 41.80 13.57 -55.06
N GLN A 568 42.95 12.99 -55.38
CA GLN A 568 43.96 13.63 -56.17
C GLN A 568 44.14 12.86 -57.50
N LEU A 569 43.69 13.49 -58.59
CA LEU A 569 43.88 12.96 -59.92
C LEU A 569 45.23 13.46 -60.44
N LYS A 570 46.10 12.52 -60.90
CA LYS A 570 47.47 12.83 -61.31
C LYS A 570 47.66 12.51 -62.77
N ASP A 571 48.26 13.45 -63.46
CA ASP A 571 48.69 13.22 -64.82
C ASP A 571 50.08 13.85 -65.14
N VAL A 572 50.75 13.40 -66.17
CA VAL A 572 52.05 13.88 -66.57
C VAL A 572 51.98 14.42 -68.00
N ILE A 573 52.30 15.67 -68.14
CA ILE A 573 52.46 16.33 -69.42
C ILE A 573 53.88 16.15 -69.91
N PRO A 574 54.10 15.62 -71.13
CA PRO A 574 55.45 15.36 -71.66
C PRO A 574 56.34 16.59 -71.70
N PRO A 575 57.70 16.40 -71.63
CA PRO A 575 58.66 17.49 -71.74
C PRO A 575 58.43 18.32 -73.00
N GLY A 576 58.51 19.65 -72.94
CA GLY A 576 58.32 20.55 -74.07
C GLY A 576 56.86 20.87 -74.42
N TYR A 577 55.92 20.45 -73.60
CA TYR A 577 54.48 20.80 -73.67
C TYR A 577 54.06 21.53 -72.43
N GLU A 578 53.13 22.51 -72.63
CA GLU A 578 52.54 23.29 -71.56
C GLU A 578 51.05 23.16 -71.64
N MET A 579 50.40 23.11 -70.47
CA MET A 579 48.93 23.17 -70.34
C MET A 579 48.44 24.60 -70.58
N THR A 580 47.47 24.77 -71.49
CA THR A 580 46.97 26.09 -71.88
C THR A 580 45.58 26.40 -71.44
N GLU A 581 44.72 25.40 -71.32
CA GLU A 581 43.33 25.46 -70.88
C GLU A 581 43.04 24.22 -70.08
N CYS A 582 42.29 24.37 -69.01
CA CYS A 582 41.86 23.23 -68.18
C CYS A 582 40.43 23.52 -67.66
N GLU A 583 39.55 22.54 -67.76
CA GLU A 583 38.21 22.52 -67.18
C GLU A 583 37.99 21.21 -66.46
N VAL A 584 37.47 21.30 -65.23
CA VAL A 584 37.08 20.13 -64.43
C VAL A 584 35.55 20.17 -64.28
N ARG A 585 34.91 19.03 -64.54
CA ARG A 585 33.44 18.90 -64.45
C ARG A 585 33.08 17.73 -63.51
N ALA A 586 32.06 17.91 -62.68
CA ALA A 586 31.40 16.87 -61.96
C ALA A 586 30.02 16.60 -62.55
N ASN A 587 29.73 15.36 -62.99
CA ASN A 587 28.45 15.01 -63.65
C ASN A 587 28.04 15.99 -64.77
N ASN A 588 28.97 16.41 -65.62
CA ASN A 588 28.81 17.40 -66.68
C ASN A 588 28.63 18.87 -66.23
N SER A 589 28.68 19.18 -64.94
CA SER A 589 28.66 20.55 -64.47
C SER A 589 30.07 21.05 -64.14
N ALA A 590 30.46 22.23 -64.63
CA ALA A 590 31.78 22.80 -64.36
C ALA A 590 31.98 23.01 -62.86
N LEU A 591 33.13 22.56 -62.34
CA LEU A 591 33.59 22.85 -60.99
C LEU A 591 34.46 24.11 -61.03
N GLU A 592 34.02 25.13 -60.30
CA GLU A 592 34.80 26.36 -60.13
C GLU A 592 35.81 26.15 -58.99
N ASP A 593 37.01 26.71 -59.06
CA ASP A 593 38.04 26.72 -58.03
C ASP A 593 38.65 25.38 -57.64
N VAL A 594 38.83 24.41 -58.60
CA VAL A 594 39.58 23.17 -58.32
C VAL A 594 41.06 23.52 -58.15
N GLU A 595 41.60 23.26 -56.97
CA GLU A 595 42.99 23.47 -56.66
C GLU A 595 43.87 22.53 -57.57
N THR A 596 44.79 23.13 -58.30
CA THR A 596 45.64 22.40 -59.20
C THR A 596 47.11 22.69 -58.89
N THR A 597 47.89 21.70 -58.60
CA THR A 597 49.34 21.80 -58.37
C THR A 597 50.11 21.26 -59.57
N GLN A 598 51.21 21.93 -59.92
CA GLN A 598 52.08 21.52 -61.03
C GLN A 598 53.55 21.44 -60.57
N GLU A 599 54.19 20.35 -60.85
CA GLU A 599 55.58 20.14 -60.56
C GLU A 599 56.32 19.71 -61.90
N THR A 600 57.40 20.42 -62.29
CA THR A 600 58.11 20.12 -63.49
C THR A 600 59.49 19.49 -63.17
N ASP A 601 59.73 18.35 -63.77
CA ASP A 601 61.02 17.64 -63.68
C ASP A 601 61.57 17.26 -65.10
N ALA A 602 62.59 16.46 -65.13
CA ALA A 602 63.20 15.99 -66.41
C ALA A 602 62.29 15.02 -67.23
N THR A 603 61.25 14.48 -66.63
CA THR A 603 60.31 13.52 -67.25
C THR A 603 59.05 14.21 -67.79
N GLY A 604 58.79 15.50 -67.37
CA GLY A 604 57.66 16.31 -67.78
C GLY A 604 57.13 17.17 -66.68
N THR A 605 55.87 17.68 -66.84
CA THR A 605 55.16 18.43 -65.83
C THR A 605 54.08 17.54 -65.30
N THR A 606 54.21 17.18 -64.00
CA THR A 606 53.13 16.52 -63.23
C THR A 606 52.10 17.50 -62.83
N VAL A 607 50.85 17.23 -63.18
CA VAL A 607 49.66 18.01 -62.75
C VAL A 607 48.83 17.16 -61.82
N ILE A 608 48.39 17.77 -60.69
CA ILE A 608 47.54 17.13 -59.71
C ILE A 608 46.32 18.04 -59.48
N TRP A 609 45.13 17.51 -59.72
CA TRP A 609 43.86 18.15 -59.42
C TRP A 609 43.37 17.62 -58.06
N HIS A 610 43.12 18.52 -57.11
CA HIS A 610 42.66 18.25 -55.77
C HIS A 610 41.15 18.40 -55.70
N LEU A 611 40.44 17.32 -55.42
CA LEU A 611 38.98 17.27 -55.23
C LEU A 611 38.67 16.93 -53.79
N PRO A 612 37.98 17.77 -53.01
CA PRO A 612 37.74 17.53 -51.60
C PRO A 612 36.95 16.24 -51.39
N SER A 613 36.00 15.95 -52.28
CA SER A 613 35.25 14.69 -52.27
C SER A 613 34.73 14.34 -53.65
N VAL A 614 34.54 13.04 -53.93
CA VAL A 614 33.82 12.52 -55.10
C VAL A 614 32.71 11.61 -54.60
N GLY A 615 31.45 12.03 -54.74
CA GLY A 615 30.28 11.34 -54.26
C GLY A 615 30.08 9.96 -54.89
N LYS A 616 29.14 9.18 -54.32
CA LYS A 616 28.75 7.88 -54.90
C LYS A 616 28.13 8.05 -56.27
N ALA A 617 28.57 7.22 -57.22
CA ALA A 617 28.18 7.25 -58.63
C ALA A 617 28.47 8.64 -59.31
N GLU A 618 29.37 9.43 -58.75
CA GLU A 618 29.79 10.70 -59.27
C GLU A 618 30.93 10.51 -60.26
N ARG A 619 30.83 11.18 -61.41
CA ARG A 619 31.79 11.20 -62.48
C ARG A 619 32.50 12.55 -62.56
N ILE A 620 33.81 12.52 -62.55
CA ILE A 620 34.69 13.66 -62.75
C ILE A 620 35.29 13.59 -64.11
N ASP A 621 35.16 14.62 -64.92
CA ASP A 621 35.79 14.80 -66.22
C ASP A 621 36.80 15.93 -66.08
N VAL A 622 38.10 15.66 -66.37
CA VAL A 622 39.13 16.68 -66.48
C VAL A 622 39.53 16.80 -67.94
N ALA A 623 39.16 17.91 -68.54
CA ALA A 623 39.51 18.24 -69.91
C ALA A 623 40.57 19.34 -69.91
N TYR A 624 41.69 19.12 -70.53
CA TYR A 624 42.72 20.12 -70.66
C TYR A 624 43.42 20.09 -72.02
N MET A 625 43.95 21.25 -72.44
CA MET A 625 44.70 21.41 -73.67
C MET A 625 46.20 21.50 -73.41
N ILE A 626 46.99 20.82 -74.20
CA ILE A 626 48.46 20.95 -74.18
C ILE A 626 48.98 21.46 -75.51
N LYS A 627 49.99 22.29 -75.46
CA LYS A 627 50.65 22.90 -76.63
C LYS A 627 52.15 22.79 -76.50
N GLY A 628 52.88 22.30 -77.55
CA GLY A 628 54.33 22.20 -77.63
C GLY A 628 54.83 22.26 -79.08
N ASP A 629 56.16 22.22 -79.28
CA ASP A 629 56.80 22.41 -80.57
C ASP A 629 56.99 21.11 -81.40
N GLY A 630 56.56 19.98 -80.90
CA GLY A 630 56.69 18.67 -81.54
C GLY A 630 55.35 18.03 -81.91
N GLU A 631 55.43 16.80 -82.45
CA GLU A 631 54.25 15.91 -82.47
C GLU A 631 54.57 14.72 -81.56
N ILE A 632 53.58 14.35 -80.74
CA ILE A 632 53.66 13.19 -79.85
C ILE A 632 52.67 12.15 -80.37
N ASP A 633 53.06 10.89 -80.22
CA ASP A 633 52.20 9.75 -80.45
C ASP A 633 51.08 9.82 -79.39
N THR A 634 49.78 9.91 -79.82
CA THR A 634 48.63 10.00 -78.93
C THR A 634 48.52 8.77 -78.07
N ASP A 635 49.01 7.61 -78.48
CA ASP A 635 48.97 6.40 -77.64
C ASP A 635 49.83 6.53 -76.39
N LEU A 636 50.93 7.30 -76.42
CA LEU A 636 51.75 7.61 -75.25
C LEU A 636 51.05 8.57 -74.26
N LEU A 637 50.11 9.40 -74.75
CA LEU A 637 49.35 10.30 -73.94
C LEU A 637 48.14 9.66 -73.30
N ASN A 638 47.69 8.48 -73.72
CA ASN A 638 46.51 7.80 -73.23
C ASN A 638 46.78 7.01 -71.92
N THR A 639 47.93 7.08 -71.32
CA THR A 639 48.23 6.41 -70.06
C THR A 639 47.74 7.29 -68.88
N PHE A 640 46.82 6.81 -68.11
CA PHE A 640 46.37 7.44 -66.85
C PHE A 640 47.44 7.21 -65.76
N HIS A 641 47.88 8.29 -65.13
CA HIS A 641 48.97 8.24 -64.16
C HIS A 641 48.55 7.99 -62.71
N GLY A 642 47.26 7.91 -62.41
CA GLY A 642 46.75 7.43 -61.14
C GLY A 642 45.83 8.42 -60.42
N ALA A 643 45.17 7.88 -59.42
CA ALA A 643 44.38 8.59 -58.44
C ALA A 643 44.80 8.19 -57.02
N VAL A 644 44.85 9.13 -56.12
CA VAL A 644 45.12 8.91 -54.70
C VAL A 644 43.92 9.40 -53.95
N PHE A 645 43.55 8.66 -52.91
CA PHE A 645 42.40 9.01 -52.08
C PHE A 645 42.87 9.21 -50.64
N GLY A 646 42.18 10.07 -49.88
CA GLY A 646 42.27 10.22 -48.44
C GLY A 646 41.63 9.09 -47.69
N GLU A 647 41.51 9.20 -46.38
CA GLU A 647 40.74 8.29 -45.55
C GLU A 647 39.27 8.37 -45.89
N GLU A 648 38.48 7.34 -45.55
CA GLU A 648 37.01 7.38 -45.71
C GLU A 648 36.45 8.58 -44.99
N ILE A 649 35.54 9.32 -45.64
CA ILE A 649 34.66 10.22 -44.92
C ILE A 649 33.73 9.32 -44.11
N GLU A 650 33.88 9.30 -42.79
CA GLU A 650 32.84 8.75 -41.89
C GLU A 650 31.59 9.57 -42.21
N ASP A 651 30.51 8.93 -42.70
CA ASP A 651 29.21 9.54 -42.62
C ASP A 651 29.04 9.95 -41.15
N ASP A 652 29.09 11.23 -40.84
CA ASP A 652 28.77 11.76 -39.53
C ASP A 652 27.51 11.03 -39.08
N ASP A 653 27.66 10.14 -38.10
CA ASP A 653 26.52 9.53 -37.47
C ASP A 653 25.58 10.71 -37.17
N VAL A 654 24.40 10.71 -37.76
CA VAL A 654 23.31 11.57 -37.30
C VAL A 654 23.27 11.32 -35.81
N GLU A 655 23.79 12.29 -35.04
CA GLU A 655 23.67 12.22 -33.56
C GLU A 655 22.26 11.71 -33.29
N PRO A 656 22.10 10.62 -32.53
CA PRO A 656 20.76 10.24 -32.12
C PRO A 656 20.18 11.53 -31.54
N GLU A 657 19.08 12.01 -32.09
CA GLU A 657 18.36 13.14 -31.52
C GLU A 657 18.33 12.90 -30.02
N ALA A 658 19.03 13.78 -29.29
CA ALA A 658 19.07 13.71 -27.84
C ALA A 658 17.63 13.53 -27.38
N PRO A 659 17.33 12.59 -26.48
CA PRO A 659 15.98 12.44 -26.00
C PRO A 659 15.55 13.81 -25.56
N VAL A 660 14.50 14.33 -26.21
CA VAL A 660 13.88 15.62 -25.84
C VAL A 660 13.61 15.48 -24.35
N GLU A 661 14.31 16.29 -23.53
CA GLU A 661 13.99 16.43 -22.11
C GLU A 661 12.47 16.63 -22.04
N SER A 662 11.79 15.60 -21.58
CA SER A 662 10.38 15.68 -21.26
C SER A 662 10.29 16.62 -20.07
N ALA A 663 9.88 17.85 -20.34
CA ALA A 663 9.40 18.75 -19.31
C ALA A 663 8.39 18.00 -18.44
N GLU A 664 8.56 18.17 -17.12
CA GLU A 664 7.65 17.72 -16.08
C GLU A 664 6.20 17.85 -16.52
N VAL A 665 5.51 16.74 -16.67
CA VAL A 665 4.05 16.70 -16.72
C VAL A 665 3.59 16.06 -15.41
N ALA A 666 2.92 16.90 -14.65
CA ALA A 666 2.16 16.50 -13.47
C ALA A 666 1.17 15.37 -13.79
N GLU A 667 0.98 14.53 -12.79
CA GLU A 667 0.02 13.43 -12.74
C GLU A 667 -1.37 13.85 -13.20
N ASP A 668 -2.01 13.10 -14.12
CA ASP A 668 -3.23 12.33 -13.85
C ASP A 668 -3.77 11.71 -15.14
N ASP A 669 -4.30 10.46 -14.96
CA ASP A 669 -5.37 9.84 -15.74
C ASP A 669 -5.02 9.15 -17.07
N GLU A 670 -5.61 7.96 -17.25
CA GLU A 670 -5.62 7.14 -18.46
C GLU A 670 -5.83 7.99 -19.72
N SER A 671 -4.76 8.41 -20.37
CA SER A 671 -4.88 9.16 -21.62
C SER A 671 -4.67 8.23 -22.81
N VAL A 672 -5.75 8.03 -23.55
CA VAL A 672 -5.76 7.84 -25.00
C VAL A 672 -4.70 8.75 -25.63
N PRO A 673 -3.88 8.29 -26.60
CA PRO A 673 -2.84 9.11 -27.21
C PRO A 673 -3.43 10.44 -27.65
N ALA A 674 -2.84 11.54 -27.19
CA ALA A 674 -3.36 12.90 -27.41
C ALA A 674 -3.50 13.15 -28.92
N MET A 675 -4.73 13.37 -29.36
CA MET A 675 -5.08 13.64 -30.75
C MET A 675 -4.42 14.95 -31.18
N LYS A 676 -3.76 14.96 -32.34
CA LYS A 676 -3.11 16.16 -32.85
C LYS A 676 -4.09 16.94 -33.74
N PHE A 677 -4.07 18.26 -33.65
CA PHE A 677 -4.87 19.18 -34.46
C PHE A 677 -4.20 20.54 -34.53
N ARG A 678 -4.71 21.45 -35.40
CA ARG A 678 -4.27 22.82 -35.44
C ARG A 678 -5.21 23.69 -34.62
N ASP A 679 -4.68 24.36 -33.58
CA ASP A 679 -5.47 25.23 -32.67
C ASP A 679 -6.27 26.29 -33.42
N ASP A 680 -5.67 26.93 -34.44
CA ASP A 680 -6.35 27.95 -35.24
C ASP A 680 -7.51 27.41 -36.09
N VAL A 681 -7.55 26.11 -36.36
CA VAL A 681 -8.65 25.42 -37.03
C VAL A 681 -9.72 25.02 -36.06
N LEU A 682 -9.31 24.46 -34.91
CA LEU A 682 -10.20 24.06 -33.83
C LEU A 682 -11.03 25.26 -33.35
N ASP A 683 -10.37 26.38 -33.02
CA ASP A 683 -11.05 27.57 -32.49
C ASP A 683 -12.04 28.14 -33.50
N ARG A 684 -11.69 28.15 -34.82
CA ARG A 684 -12.61 28.59 -35.88
C ARG A 684 -13.83 27.66 -36.05
N VAL A 685 -13.66 26.36 -35.85
CA VAL A 685 -14.78 25.38 -35.93
C VAL A 685 -15.67 25.56 -34.72
N MET A 686 -15.11 25.66 -33.51
CA MET A 686 -15.88 25.92 -32.31
C MET A 686 -16.70 27.22 -32.40
N ASP A 687 -16.07 28.32 -32.80
CA ASP A 687 -16.76 29.60 -33.01
C ASP A 687 -17.88 29.50 -34.05
N ALA A 688 -17.64 28.79 -35.16
CA ALA A 688 -18.61 28.65 -36.25
C ALA A 688 -19.84 27.83 -35.84
N HIS A 689 -19.68 26.91 -34.90
CA HIS A 689 -20.73 26.06 -34.37
C HIS A 689 -21.29 26.50 -33.00
N GLY A 690 -20.82 27.63 -32.45
CA GLY A 690 -21.33 28.21 -31.21
C GLY A 690 -20.94 27.41 -29.96
N ILE A 691 -19.81 26.71 -29.98
CA ILE A 691 -19.27 25.94 -28.84
C ILE A 691 -18.39 26.86 -28.02
N ASP A 692 -18.78 27.12 -26.77
CA ASP A 692 -18.04 28.04 -25.89
C ASP A 692 -16.66 27.49 -25.53
N SER A 693 -15.70 28.39 -25.33
CA SER A 693 -14.32 28.07 -24.97
C SER A 693 -14.21 27.30 -23.63
N GLU A 694 -15.21 27.41 -22.77
CA GLU A 694 -15.28 26.60 -21.52
C GLU A 694 -15.45 25.10 -21.79
N HIS A 695 -15.98 24.73 -22.95
CA HIS A 695 -16.17 23.32 -23.35
C HIS A 695 -15.05 22.79 -24.26
N ARG A 696 -13.94 23.54 -24.42
CA ARG A 696 -12.86 23.19 -25.34
C ARG A 696 -12.29 21.79 -25.12
N ASP A 697 -11.97 21.46 -23.89
CA ASP A 697 -11.35 20.14 -23.55
C ASP A 697 -12.35 18.98 -23.71
N ALA A 698 -13.59 19.20 -23.33
CA ALA A 698 -14.67 18.23 -23.54
C ALA A 698 -14.96 18.02 -25.04
N PHE A 699 -14.91 19.10 -25.82
CA PHE A 699 -15.08 19.03 -27.29
C PHE A 699 -13.92 18.28 -27.96
N ILE A 700 -12.66 18.50 -27.53
CA ILE A 700 -11.49 17.77 -28.03
C ILE A 700 -11.62 16.28 -27.75
N ALA A 701 -12.04 15.90 -26.52
CA ALA A 701 -12.29 14.51 -26.16
C ALA A 701 -13.37 13.87 -27.03
N HIS A 702 -14.47 14.59 -27.31
CA HIS A 702 -15.54 14.14 -28.22
C HIS A 702 -15.04 14.00 -29.67
N ALA A 703 -14.30 15.00 -30.16
CA ALA A 703 -13.78 15.02 -31.51
C ALA A 703 -12.77 13.91 -31.81
N SER A 704 -12.14 13.36 -30.78
CA SER A 704 -11.19 12.25 -30.91
C SER A 704 -11.82 10.99 -31.54
N SER A 705 -13.13 10.79 -31.41
CA SER A 705 -13.87 9.69 -32.02
C SER A 705 -14.16 9.87 -33.51
N PHE A 706 -13.85 11.05 -34.08
CA PHE A 706 -14.10 11.43 -35.47
C PHE A 706 -12.85 11.39 -36.37
N ASP A 707 -11.73 10.82 -35.90
CA ASP A 707 -10.57 10.50 -36.71
C ASP A 707 -10.89 9.31 -37.62
N HIS A 708 -11.49 9.59 -38.77
CA HIS A 708 -12.00 8.56 -39.69
C HIS A 708 -10.91 7.78 -40.43
N ASP A 709 -9.73 8.34 -40.57
CA ASP A 709 -8.60 7.70 -41.25
C ASP A 709 -7.55 7.09 -40.30
N GLY A 710 -7.75 7.24 -38.98
CA GLY A 710 -6.93 6.61 -37.94
C GLY A 710 -5.49 7.11 -37.88
N ASN A 711 -5.27 8.36 -38.32
CA ASN A 711 -3.92 8.95 -38.39
C ASN A 711 -3.52 9.74 -37.15
N ASN A 712 -4.35 9.77 -36.11
CA ASN A 712 -4.20 10.56 -34.87
C ASN A 712 -4.06 12.07 -35.13
N TYR A 713 -4.65 12.57 -36.21
CA TYR A 713 -4.66 14.00 -36.57
C TYR A 713 -6.03 14.44 -37.08
N LEU A 714 -6.73 15.31 -36.32
CA LEU A 714 -8.04 15.81 -36.69
C LEU A 714 -7.95 16.91 -37.78
N LYS A 715 -8.47 16.61 -38.95
CA LYS A 715 -8.60 17.55 -40.06
C LYS A 715 -9.81 18.46 -39.84
N LYS A 716 -9.85 19.56 -40.61
CA LYS A 716 -10.95 20.52 -40.52
C LYS A 716 -12.33 19.88 -40.71
N GLN A 717 -12.48 18.94 -41.66
CA GLN A 717 -13.74 18.28 -41.95
C GLN A 717 -14.18 17.36 -40.77
N GLU A 718 -13.24 16.64 -40.15
CA GLU A 718 -13.50 15.80 -38.99
C GLU A 718 -13.89 16.61 -37.76
N LEU A 719 -13.30 17.80 -37.57
CA LEU A 719 -13.69 18.75 -36.53
C LEU A 719 -15.08 19.34 -36.79
N GLU A 720 -15.45 19.63 -38.06
CA GLU A 720 -16.77 20.14 -38.44
C GLU A 720 -17.85 19.05 -38.22
N ASP A 721 -17.56 17.79 -38.56
CA ASP A 721 -18.45 16.63 -38.33
C ASP A 721 -18.64 16.37 -36.83
N ALA A 722 -17.57 16.48 -36.05
CA ALA A 722 -17.61 16.37 -34.57
C ALA A 722 -18.43 17.51 -33.96
N ALA A 723 -18.30 18.74 -34.43
CA ALA A 723 -19.03 19.88 -33.91
C ALA A 723 -20.54 19.83 -34.23
N ALA A 724 -20.91 19.27 -35.37
CA ALA A 724 -22.31 19.01 -35.71
C ALA A 724 -22.93 18.00 -34.76
N ALA A 725 -22.23 16.86 -34.49
CA ALA A 725 -22.68 15.83 -33.57
C ALA A 725 -22.71 16.32 -32.10
N TRP A 726 -21.76 17.17 -31.70
CA TRP A 726 -21.75 17.82 -30.39
C TRP A 726 -23.01 18.65 -30.15
N ASN A 727 -23.39 19.47 -31.12
CA ASN A 727 -24.59 20.29 -31.01
C ASN A 727 -25.88 19.49 -31.01
N GLU A 728 -25.97 18.39 -31.75
CA GLU A 728 -27.12 17.49 -31.68
C GLU A 728 -27.23 16.88 -30.28
N ALA A 729 -26.13 16.42 -29.69
CA ALA A 729 -26.13 15.80 -28.35
C ALA A 729 -26.47 16.78 -27.21
N HIS A 730 -26.13 18.08 -27.36
CA HIS A 730 -26.39 19.10 -26.31
C HIS A 730 -27.70 19.85 -26.52
N ASN A 731 -28.34 19.76 -27.68
CA ASN A 731 -29.69 20.29 -27.91
C ASN A 731 -30.83 19.35 -27.57
N GLU A 732 -30.55 18.07 -27.23
CA GLU A 732 -31.55 17.07 -26.79
C GLU A 732 -31.68 16.90 -25.26
N ALA A 733 -30.97 17.68 -24.43
CA ALA A 733 -31.15 17.61 -22.97
C ALA A 733 -32.34 18.50 -22.55
N PRO A 734 -33.47 17.93 -22.05
CA PRO A 734 -34.55 18.74 -21.47
C PRO A 734 -34.07 19.40 -20.17
N ASP A 735 -34.37 20.69 -20.06
CA ASP A 735 -34.25 21.52 -18.88
C ASP A 735 -35.04 20.91 -17.69
N THR A 736 -34.34 20.22 -16.77
CA THR A 736 -34.90 19.69 -15.52
C THR A 736 -34.35 20.48 -14.34
N SER A 737 -34.66 21.79 -14.28
CA SER A 737 -34.36 22.64 -13.14
C SER A 737 -35.59 23.44 -12.67
N GLU A 738 -36.80 22.85 -12.61
CA GLU A 738 -37.99 23.50 -12.02
C GLU A 738 -38.98 22.56 -11.29
N GLU A 739 -38.56 21.39 -10.76
CA GLU A 739 -39.42 20.50 -9.98
C GLU A 739 -38.82 20.00 -8.63
N ALA A 740 -37.98 20.76 -7.97
CA ALA A 740 -37.38 20.40 -6.68
C ALA A 740 -37.76 21.36 -5.51
N GLU A 741 -38.67 22.33 -5.69
CA GLU A 741 -39.09 23.26 -4.64
C GLU A 741 -40.57 23.11 -4.16
N GLU A 742 -41.35 22.14 -4.63
CA GLU A 742 -42.74 21.94 -4.21
C GLU A 742 -43.04 20.67 -3.39
N ALA A 743 -42.02 19.96 -2.88
CA ALA A 743 -42.22 18.70 -2.11
C ALA A 743 -41.85 18.81 -0.61
N GLU A 744 -41.56 19.98 -0.06
CA GLU A 744 -41.21 20.13 1.36
C GLU A 744 -42.27 20.91 2.20
N GLU A 745 -43.46 21.21 1.66
CA GLU A 745 -44.55 21.89 2.40
C GLU A 745 -45.81 21.02 2.66
N ALA A 746 -45.73 19.69 2.62
CA ALA A 746 -46.87 18.80 2.85
C ALA A 746 -46.60 17.66 3.84
N GLU A 747 -45.81 17.86 4.91
CA GLU A 747 -45.83 17.01 6.11
C GLU A 747 -45.36 17.85 7.34
N GLU A 748 -46.29 18.63 7.89
CA GLU A 748 -46.39 18.97 9.32
C GLU A 748 -47.61 18.30 9.93
#